data_a1f64a33199b763b2a5e1b5445d0bd84
#
_entry.id   a1f64a33199b763b2a5e1b5445d0bd84
#
_cell.length_a   1.000
_cell.length_b   1.000
_cell.length_c   1.000
_cell.angle_alpha   90.00
_cell.angle_beta   90.00
_cell.angle_gamma   90.00
#
_symmetry.space_group_name_H-M   'P 1'
#
loop_
_entity.id
_entity.type
_entity.pdbx_description
1 polymer ?
#
loop_
_entity_poly.entity_id
_entity_poly.type
_entity_poly.pdbx_seq_one_letter_code
_entity_poly.pdbx_strand_id
1 'polypeptide(L)'
;MMQQFKFKKNILSGILTSNILASCLLCVISGIAFAEDLILPGVEVRAARLYESSPSFRETSDTASLLSDEPGISLYRAGGVSSLPVIHGLADDRIRIKVDGMDLISSCANHMTPPLSYIDPSNVNNIKVFAGITPVSVGGDSIAGTILVNSAAPEFSQAGQDLLINAQMGTFYRSNNDARGINLSTSVANDKAYMRYTGSTVEANNYKAGGKFKPSGLAAVNASTDRTKDRGHLAGDEVGSSYYKSRNQALAFGVNLDNHLLELKLGWQDIPSQGFVNQRMDMTDNDSQQYNLSYAGQYGWGNLAARAYHERTRHSMQFGDDKLFWYGATGMVAGMPMDTEGKTSGVNVQGDINLSQRDVLRVGTEYQRYRLDDYWRASPPAPAMSPNTFWNVNNGQRDRYDVFAEWEAKWNTQWLSLLGLRSSTVKMNAGNVQGYNVLMYGAAATVFNKSDRSKTDNNVDSTALVRFTPDASQTYEAGYAMKTRSPNVYERFAWANSNTMVMNMNNLYGDGNGYVGNLKLKAETAHTLSATANWRDAVQQDWQLTATPYITYVDDYIDAVACAKVGKVCAARTDGFVNLSLDNQTARLYGVDVSGQMSLFRGGGFGSLSAIGALNYVRGKNLDTGDDLYNIMPLNAKFALEHRLGGWTNTIQTKLVDSKNNVQAMRKELKTAGYGLVNIYSSYEWKYARLDLGVENVFDKFYADPLGGAYLGQGATMGTGVLHGVTVPGIGRSVNVGLTLKY
;
A
#
# COMPACT_ATOMS: atom_id res chain seq x y z
N MET A 1 -23.10 58.37 -22.91
CA MET A 1 -24.06 58.29 -24.05
C MET A 1 -24.85 57.02 -23.86
N MET A 2 -26.09 57.21 -23.49
CA MET A 2 -27.12 56.20 -23.18
C MET A 2 -27.65 55.56 -24.49
N GLN A 3 -28.11 54.30 -24.31
CA GLN A 3 -29.36 53.70 -24.84
C GLN A 3 -29.29 52.21 -24.62
N GLN A 4 -29.95 51.61 -23.62
CA GLN A 4 -31.36 51.22 -23.39
C GLN A 4 -32.10 50.68 -24.62
N PHE A 5 -32.57 49.42 -24.48
CA PHE A 5 -33.89 48.92 -24.88
C PHE A 5 -34.02 47.45 -24.37
N LYS A 6 -34.79 47.20 -23.37
CA LYS A 6 -36.23 46.96 -23.06
C LYS A 6 -36.77 45.59 -23.46
N PHE A 7 -37.14 44.91 -22.38
CA PHE A 7 -38.11 43.81 -22.16
C PHE A 7 -39.27 43.65 -23.16
N LYS A 8 -39.67 42.40 -23.41
CA LYS A 8 -41.09 42.01 -23.43
C LYS A 8 -41.34 40.61 -22.86
N LYS A 9 -42.20 40.53 -21.87
CA LYS A 9 -42.91 39.37 -21.32
C LYS A 9 -44.10 38.99 -22.19
N ASN A 10 -44.45 37.70 -22.25
CA ASN A 10 -45.81 37.10 -22.28
C ASN A 10 -45.62 35.59 -22.02
N ILE A 11 -46.09 35.04 -20.98
CA ILE A 11 -47.23 34.67 -20.15
C ILE A 11 -48.21 33.71 -20.87
N LEU A 12 -48.30 32.53 -20.27
CA LEU A 12 -49.36 31.54 -20.07
C LEU A 12 -49.85 30.68 -21.24
N SER A 13 -49.83 29.43 -20.93
CA SER A 13 -50.82 28.35 -20.93
C SER A 13 -50.45 27.14 -21.76
N GLY A 14 -50.46 25.97 -21.14
CA GLY A 14 -50.32 24.67 -21.76
C GLY A 14 -49.91 23.59 -20.74
N ILE A 15 -50.88 23.23 -19.90
CA ILE A 15 -50.75 22.15 -18.90
C ILE A 15 -51.08 20.82 -19.60
N LEU A 16 -50.35 19.77 -19.13
CA LEU A 16 -50.56 18.32 -19.31
C LEU A 16 -50.22 17.73 -20.69
N THR A 17 -49.32 16.82 -20.58
CA THR A 17 -49.00 15.56 -21.29
C THR A 17 -47.58 15.54 -21.83
N SER A 18 -46.61 15.11 -20.97
CA SER A 18 -45.36 14.47 -21.40
C SER A 18 -44.50 14.04 -20.22
N ASN A 19 -45.05 13.23 -19.33
CA ASN A 19 -44.26 12.59 -18.24
C ASN A 19 -44.00 11.08 -18.47
N ILE A 20 -43.99 10.62 -19.71
CA ILE A 20 -43.68 9.19 -20.03
C ILE A 20 -42.50 9.05 -21.02
N LEU A 21 -42.01 10.12 -21.63
CA LEU A 21 -40.85 10.01 -22.53
C LEU A 21 -39.50 10.42 -21.92
N ALA A 22 -39.48 11.00 -20.73
CA ALA A 22 -38.22 11.36 -20.07
C ALA A 22 -37.56 10.21 -19.23
N SER A 23 -38.30 9.13 -18.97
CA SER A 23 -37.77 7.98 -18.22
C SER A 23 -37.09 6.91 -19.08
N CYS A 24 -37.21 6.97 -20.39
CA CYS A 24 -36.56 6.01 -21.31
C CYS A 24 -35.27 6.55 -21.96
N LEU A 25 -34.96 7.84 -21.82
CA LEU A 25 -33.74 8.42 -22.41
C LEU A 25 -32.57 8.50 -21.42
N LEU A 26 -32.79 8.23 -20.13
CA LEU A 26 -31.76 8.15 -19.09
C LEU A 26 -31.16 6.74 -18.90
N CYS A 27 -31.69 5.73 -19.60
CA CYS A 27 -31.14 4.36 -19.56
C CYS A 27 -30.18 4.02 -20.71
N VAL A 28 -29.83 4.96 -21.60
CA VAL A 28 -28.93 4.69 -22.74
C VAL A 28 -27.58 5.39 -22.60
N ILE A 29 -27.34 6.23 -21.57
CA ILE A 29 -26.06 6.95 -21.37
C ILE A 29 -25.16 6.28 -20.32
N SER A 30 -25.52 5.09 -19.81
CA SER A 30 -24.67 4.32 -18.88
C SER A 30 -23.88 3.19 -19.57
N GLY A 31 -23.44 3.39 -20.78
CA GLY A 31 -22.91 2.31 -21.61
C GLY A 31 -21.51 2.49 -22.16
N ILE A 32 -20.61 3.27 -21.53
CA ILE A 32 -19.18 3.23 -21.89
C ILE A 32 -18.36 3.20 -20.60
N ALA A 33 -18.48 2.10 -19.86
CA ALA A 33 -17.52 1.75 -18.83
C ALA A 33 -16.40 0.99 -19.54
N PHE A 34 -15.26 1.63 -19.66
CA PHE A 34 -14.06 1.05 -20.27
C PHE A 34 -13.47 -0.04 -19.38
N ALA A 35 -12.61 -0.89 -19.92
CA ALA A 35 -11.98 -2.12 -19.47
C ALA A 35 -11.69 -2.32 -17.96
N GLU A 36 -11.77 -1.29 -17.11
CA GLU A 36 -11.64 -1.42 -15.66
C GLU A 36 -12.91 -1.97 -14.99
N ASP A 37 -14.09 -1.78 -15.59
CA ASP A 37 -15.36 -2.35 -15.12
C ASP A 37 -15.61 -3.80 -15.57
N LEU A 38 -14.68 -4.40 -16.31
CA LEU A 38 -14.69 -5.79 -16.74
C LEU A 38 -14.29 -6.78 -15.66
N ILE A 39 -13.80 -6.31 -14.52
CA ILE A 39 -13.57 -7.12 -13.35
C ILE A 39 -14.88 -7.15 -12.56
N LEU A 40 -15.65 -8.24 -12.75
CA LEU A 40 -16.81 -8.66 -11.95
C LEU A 40 -17.63 -7.51 -11.31
N PRO A 41 -18.79 -7.16 -11.82
CA PRO A 41 -19.80 -6.53 -11.00
C PRO A 41 -20.34 -7.54 -9.99
N GLY A 42 -19.49 -8.14 -9.14
CA GLY A 42 -20.04 -9.19 -8.33
C GLY A 42 -19.22 -9.70 -7.17
N VAL A 43 -17.91 -9.68 -7.28
CA VAL A 43 -17.02 -10.02 -6.17
C VAL A 43 -16.20 -8.77 -5.78
N GLU A 44 -16.76 -7.61 -5.97
CA GLU A 44 -16.40 -6.51 -5.10
C GLU A 44 -16.80 -6.97 -3.71
N VAL A 45 -15.83 -7.43 -2.93
CA VAL A 45 -15.86 -7.01 -1.55
C VAL A 45 -15.70 -5.49 -1.66
N ARG A 46 -16.79 -4.80 -1.96
CA ARG A 46 -16.90 -3.42 -1.55
C ARG A 46 -16.79 -3.53 -0.05
N ALA A 47 -15.58 -3.44 0.45
CA ALA A 47 -15.44 -2.77 1.70
C ALA A 47 -16.26 -1.51 1.49
N ALA A 48 -17.44 -1.48 2.07
CA ALA A 48 -18.30 -0.32 1.98
C ALA A 48 -17.37 0.81 2.32
N ARG A 49 -17.03 1.69 1.34
CA ARG A 49 -16.25 2.85 1.68
C ARG A 49 -17.03 3.46 2.81
N LEU A 50 -16.48 3.41 4.03
CA LEU A 50 -17.13 3.98 5.19
C LEU A 50 -17.45 5.46 4.94
N TYR A 51 -16.88 6.00 3.85
CA TYR A 51 -17.11 7.34 3.34
C TYR A 51 -17.16 7.32 1.82
N GLU A 52 -18.32 7.57 1.22
CA GLU A 52 -18.40 8.22 -0.09
C GLU A 52 -17.94 9.69 -0.02
N SER A 53 -17.48 10.15 1.13
CA SER A 53 -16.81 11.43 1.22
C SER A 53 -15.53 11.32 0.43
N SER A 54 -15.45 12.14 -0.60
CA SER A 54 -14.28 12.34 -1.45
C SER A 54 -12.96 12.10 -0.72
N PRO A 55 -11.95 11.52 -1.36
CA PRO A 55 -10.61 11.29 -0.80
C PRO A 55 -9.93 12.52 -0.20
N SER A 56 -10.48 13.69 -0.44
CA SER A 56 -9.99 15.01 -0.04
C SER A 56 -9.94 15.30 1.46
N PHE A 57 -10.66 14.58 2.33
CA PHE A 57 -10.57 14.81 3.78
C PHE A 57 -9.22 14.42 4.37
N ARG A 58 -8.48 13.60 3.68
CA ARG A 58 -7.15 13.21 4.09
C ARG A 58 -6.18 13.63 3.01
N GLU A 59 -5.80 14.87 3.03
CA GLU A 59 -4.66 15.29 2.28
C GLU A 59 -3.44 14.58 2.84
N THR A 60 -3.22 13.40 2.33
CA THR A 60 -2.12 12.53 2.69
C THR A 60 -1.07 12.58 1.59
N SER A 61 0.17 12.33 1.97
CA SER A 61 1.27 12.13 1.03
C SER A 61 1.55 10.64 0.80
N ASP A 62 0.82 9.77 1.51
CA ASP A 62 1.02 8.34 1.54
C ASP A 62 -0.21 7.62 1.00
N THR A 63 -0.11 7.05 -0.19
CA THR A 63 -1.20 6.36 -0.87
C THR A 63 -1.77 5.20 -0.06
N ALA A 64 -0.93 4.47 0.69
CA ALA A 64 -1.41 3.40 1.55
C ALA A 64 -2.38 3.90 2.62
N SER A 65 -2.25 5.16 3.06
CA SER A 65 -3.14 5.73 4.08
C SER A 65 -4.60 5.89 3.62
N LEU A 66 -4.86 5.90 2.29
CA LEU A 66 -6.21 5.86 1.73
C LEU A 66 -6.96 4.58 2.09
N LEU A 67 -6.23 3.51 2.44
CA LEU A 67 -6.78 2.23 2.88
C LEU A 67 -7.08 2.18 4.39
N SER A 68 -6.75 3.22 5.13
CA SER A 68 -6.81 3.18 6.60
C SER A 68 -8.21 2.95 7.16
N ASP A 69 -9.27 3.19 6.40
CA ASP A 69 -10.66 2.99 6.83
C ASP A 69 -11.28 1.69 6.29
N GLU A 70 -10.54 0.96 5.45
CA GLU A 70 -11.02 -0.30 4.91
C GLU A 70 -11.02 -1.39 6.01
N PRO A 71 -12.15 -2.11 6.21
CA PRO A 71 -12.20 -3.21 7.18
C PRO A 71 -11.16 -4.29 6.86
N GLY A 72 -10.57 -4.89 7.91
CA GLY A 72 -9.54 -5.92 7.78
C GLY A 72 -8.16 -5.41 7.35
N ILE A 73 -8.03 -4.10 7.08
CA ILE A 73 -6.74 -3.49 6.71
C ILE A 73 -6.18 -2.69 7.87
N SER A 74 -4.90 -2.87 8.12
CA SER A 74 -4.07 -2.07 8.98
C SER A 74 -2.87 -1.54 8.21
N LEU A 75 -2.18 -0.53 8.74
CA LEU A 75 -1.01 0.04 8.08
C LEU A 75 0.22 -0.13 8.96
N TYR A 76 1.27 -0.66 8.40
CA TYR A 76 2.61 -0.64 8.92
C TYR A 76 3.31 0.63 8.42
N ARG A 77 3.43 1.63 9.29
CA ARG A 77 4.00 2.94 8.95
C ARG A 77 5.52 2.89 9.07
N ALA A 78 6.20 2.96 7.92
CA ALA A 78 7.66 2.98 7.85
C ALA A 78 8.20 4.36 7.51
N GLY A 79 7.73 4.98 6.42
CA GLY A 79 8.11 6.31 5.96
C GLY A 79 6.91 7.19 5.66
N GLY A 80 7.13 8.47 5.36
CA GLY A 80 6.07 9.46 5.15
C GLY A 80 5.23 9.27 3.88
N VAL A 81 5.78 8.53 2.89
CA VAL A 81 5.11 8.18 1.62
C VAL A 81 5.19 6.69 1.31
N SER A 82 5.55 5.84 2.27
CA SER A 82 5.94 4.45 2.05
C SER A 82 5.34 3.49 3.09
N SER A 83 4.13 3.73 3.57
CA SER A 83 3.46 2.75 4.44
C SER A 83 3.11 1.48 3.68
N LEU A 84 3.11 0.36 4.41
CA LEU A 84 2.76 -0.97 3.91
C LEU A 84 1.37 -1.35 4.41
N PRO A 85 0.45 -1.79 3.54
CA PRO A 85 -0.81 -2.37 3.98
C PRO A 85 -0.57 -3.75 4.63
N VAL A 86 -1.44 -4.09 5.58
CA VAL A 86 -1.52 -5.37 6.25
C VAL A 86 -2.94 -5.87 6.14
N ILE A 87 -3.18 -6.98 5.46
CA ILE A 87 -4.49 -7.61 5.32
C ILE A 87 -4.54 -8.83 6.24
N HIS A 88 -5.47 -8.86 7.18
CA HIS A 88 -5.68 -9.99 8.10
C HIS A 88 -4.41 -10.46 8.82
N GLY A 89 -3.49 -9.54 9.13
CA GLY A 89 -2.21 -9.84 9.78
C GLY A 89 -1.10 -10.30 8.85
N LEU A 90 -1.30 -10.30 7.54
CA LEU A 90 -0.30 -10.62 6.52
C LEU A 90 0.10 -9.34 5.77
N ALA A 91 1.40 -9.10 5.64
CA ALA A 91 1.99 -7.89 5.08
C ALA A 91 3.03 -8.20 4.01
N ASP A 92 3.68 -7.17 3.51
CA ASP A 92 4.78 -7.21 2.55
C ASP A 92 4.41 -7.94 1.25
N ASP A 93 5.31 -8.75 0.72
CA ASP A 93 5.12 -9.51 -0.52
C ASP A 93 4.02 -10.60 -0.43
N ARG A 94 3.36 -10.74 0.73
CA ARG A 94 2.16 -11.58 0.88
C ARG A 94 0.90 -10.94 0.31
N ILE A 95 0.95 -9.62 0.03
CA ILE A 95 -0.11 -8.86 -0.63
C ILE A 95 0.34 -8.53 -2.04
N ARG A 96 -0.48 -8.85 -3.02
CA ARG A 96 -0.25 -8.40 -4.39
C ARG A 96 -0.82 -7.00 -4.59
N ILE A 97 -0.01 -6.08 -5.09
CA ILE A 97 -0.44 -4.70 -5.34
C ILE A 97 -0.22 -4.37 -6.81
N LYS A 98 -1.29 -4.00 -7.51
CA LYS A 98 -1.23 -3.53 -8.88
C LYS A 98 -1.57 -2.05 -8.95
N VAL A 99 -0.68 -1.25 -9.52
CA VAL A 99 -0.88 0.18 -9.78
C VAL A 99 -1.14 0.37 -11.27
N ASP A 100 -2.31 0.85 -11.65
CA ASP A 100 -2.75 0.91 -13.05
C ASP A 100 -2.51 -0.43 -13.79
N GLY A 101 -2.74 -1.55 -13.10
CA GLY A 101 -2.55 -2.92 -13.60
C GLY A 101 -1.09 -3.38 -13.73
N MET A 102 -0.10 -2.55 -13.41
CA MET A 102 1.31 -2.93 -13.27
C MET A 102 1.51 -3.64 -11.94
N ASP A 103 2.09 -4.83 -11.96
CA ASP A 103 2.46 -5.60 -10.78
C ASP A 103 3.89 -5.23 -10.38
N LEU A 104 4.04 -4.28 -9.45
CA LEU A 104 5.31 -3.68 -9.08
C LEU A 104 5.94 -4.39 -7.88
N ILE A 105 7.27 -4.44 -7.84
CA ILE A 105 8.05 -5.04 -6.75
C ILE A 105 8.96 -3.97 -6.14
N SER A 106 9.08 -3.97 -4.81
CA SER A 106 10.01 -3.09 -4.10
C SER A 106 11.46 -3.35 -4.56
N SER A 107 12.21 -2.28 -4.81
CA SER A 107 13.62 -2.35 -5.20
C SER A 107 14.59 -2.40 -4.00
N CYS A 108 14.08 -2.48 -2.78
CA CYS A 108 14.87 -2.41 -1.55
C CYS A 108 14.51 -3.55 -0.58
N ALA A 109 15.53 -4.12 0.09
CA ALA A 109 15.38 -5.17 1.11
C ALA A 109 14.38 -4.81 2.22
N ASN A 110 14.34 -3.56 2.60
CA ASN A 110 13.62 -3.05 3.77
C ASN A 110 12.26 -2.45 3.39
N HIS A 111 11.75 -2.76 2.19
CA HIS A 111 10.49 -2.24 1.66
C HIS A 111 10.35 -0.70 1.74
N MET A 112 11.45 0.03 1.56
CA MET A 112 11.44 1.50 1.56
C MET A 112 10.74 2.09 0.33
N THR A 113 10.62 1.31 -0.74
CA THR A 113 9.91 1.63 -1.99
C THR A 113 8.76 0.64 -2.23
N PRO A 114 7.73 0.58 -1.36
CA PRO A 114 6.62 -0.35 -1.56
C PRO A 114 5.78 0.05 -2.79
N PRO A 115 5.04 -0.87 -3.42
CA PRO A 115 4.27 -0.59 -4.63
C PRO A 115 3.35 0.62 -4.57
N LEU A 116 2.73 0.90 -3.41
CA LEU A 116 1.86 2.06 -3.24
C LEU A 116 2.60 3.40 -3.20
N SER A 117 3.92 3.40 -2.99
CA SER A 117 4.71 4.64 -3.05
C SER A 117 4.91 5.16 -4.47
N TYR A 118 4.67 4.33 -5.50
CA TYR A 118 4.87 4.69 -6.90
C TYR A 118 3.71 5.48 -7.53
N ILE A 119 2.65 5.74 -6.80
CA ILE A 119 1.53 6.58 -7.20
C ILE A 119 1.21 7.60 -6.11
N ASP A 120 1.06 8.86 -6.48
CA ASP A 120 0.67 9.92 -5.54
C ASP A 120 -0.83 9.81 -5.19
N PRO A 121 -1.23 10.03 -3.93
CA PRO A 121 -2.65 9.97 -3.53
C PRO A 121 -3.57 10.87 -4.37
N SER A 122 -3.07 12.03 -4.82
CA SER A 122 -3.85 12.96 -5.66
C SER A 122 -4.16 12.43 -7.07
N ASN A 123 -3.42 11.41 -7.52
CA ASN A 123 -3.64 10.74 -8.80
C ASN A 123 -4.47 9.44 -8.66
N VAL A 124 -4.87 9.06 -7.46
CA VAL A 124 -5.69 7.87 -7.22
C VAL A 124 -7.17 8.18 -7.42
N ASN A 125 -7.81 7.46 -8.34
CA ASN A 125 -9.25 7.55 -8.56
C ASN A 125 -10.03 6.51 -7.77
N ASN A 126 -9.59 5.25 -7.83
CA ASN A 126 -10.21 4.19 -7.06
C ASN A 126 -9.18 3.19 -6.52
N ILE A 127 -9.56 2.52 -5.42
CA ILE A 127 -8.83 1.40 -4.86
C ILE A 127 -9.82 0.26 -4.65
N LYS A 128 -9.47 -0.93 -5.14
CA LYS A 128 -10.23 -2.17 -4.90
C LYS A 128 -9.38 -3.11 -4.07
N VAL A 129 -9.96 -3.66 -3.01
CA VAL A 129 -9.29 -4.62 -2.12
C VAL A 129 -10.01 -5.96 -2.19
N PHE A 130 -9.25 -7.00 -2.42
CA PHE A 130 -9.69 -8.39 -2.34
C PHE A 130 -8.97 -9.06 -1.18
N ALA A 131 -9.62 -9.12 -0.04
CA ALA A 131 -9.09 -9.73 1.17
C ALA A 131 -9.55 -11.19 1.28
N GLY A 132 -8.65 -12.10 1.55
CA GLY A 132 -8.95 -13.52 1.77
C GLY A 132 -9.30 -14.27 0.47
N ILE A 133 -10.56 -14.25 0.05
CA ILE A 133 -11.01 -14.97 -1.15
C ILE A 133 -10.81 -14.11 -2.40
N THR A 134 -9.63 -14.21 -2.98
CA THR A 134 -9.27 -13.45 -4.19
C THR A 134 -9.51 -14.29 -5.45
N PRO A 135 -10.26 -13.81 -6.46
CA PRO A 135 -10.39 -14.47 -7.75
C PRO A 135 -9.01 -14.75 -8.38
N VAL A 136 -8.88 -15.86 -9.09
CA VAL A 136 -7.57 -16.20 -9.70
C VAL A 136 -7.21 -15.29 -10.87
N SER A 137 -8.19 -14.63 -11.49
CA SER A 137 -8.00 -13.63 -12.54
C SER A 137 -7.33 -12.36 -12.03
N VAL A 138 -7.51 -12.03 -10.74
CA VAL A 138 -6.98 -10.83 -10.07
C VAL A 138 -5.72 -11.14 -9.27
N GLY A 139 -5.72 -12.24 -8.52
CA GLY A 139 -4.66 -12.67 -7.62
C GLY A 139 -3.52 -13.40 -8.31
N GLY A 140 -2.69 -14.06 -7.52
CA GLY A 140 -1.53 -14.86 -7.88
C GLY A 140 -0.26 -14.38 -7.21
N ASP A 141 0.60 -15.31 -6.78
CA ASP A 141 1.85 -15.05 -6.06
C ASP A 141 1.64 -14.17 -4.80
N SER A 142 0.54 -14.40 -4.10
CA SER A 142 0.15 -13.70 -2.87
C SER A 142 -0.79 -14.58 -2.06
N ILE A 143 -0.69 -14.52 -0.72
CA ILE A 143 -1.50 -15.33 0.20
C ILE A 143 -2.48 -14.53 1.06
N ALA A 144 -2.33 -13.21 1.14
CA ALA A 144 -3.20 -12.34 1.93
C ALA A 144 -4.36 -11.76 1.12
N GLY A 145 -4.09 -11.40 -0.14
CA GLY A 145 -5.07 -10.72 -0.97
C GLY A 145 -4.43 -9.87 -2.06
N THR A 146 -5.26 -9.10 -2.76
CA THR A 146 -4.82 -8.20 -3.83
C THR A 146 -5.40 -6.81 -3.64
N ILE A 147 -4.58 -5.79 -3.88
CA ILE A 147 -4.99 -4.39 -3.91
C ILE A 147 -4.78 -3.86 -5.32
N LEU A 148 -5.83 -3.33 -5.92
CA LEU A 148 -5.80 -2.66 -7.21
C LEU A 148 -5.95 -1.16 -6.99
N VAL A 149 -5.00 -0.38 -7.45
CA VAL A 149 -5.01 1.08 -7.37
C VAL A 149 -4.98 1.64 -8.77
N ASN A 150 -5.97 2.43 -9.11
CA ASN A 150 -6.11 2.97 -10.45
C ASN A 150 -6.14 4.49 -10.41
N SER A 151 -5.41 5.11 -11.31
CA SER A 151 -5.55 6.51 -11.65
C SER A 151 -6.86 6.75 -12.42
N ALA A 152 -7.26 8.01 -12.61
CA ALA A 152 -8.51 8.30 -13.28
C ALA A 152 -8.55 7.76 -14.71
N ALA A 153 -9.68 7.13 -15.05
CA ALA A 153 -9.94 6.64 -16.39
C ALA A 153 -9.99 7.79 -17.42
N PRO A 154 -9.73 7.50 -18.71
CA PRO A 154 -9.90 8.48 -19.77
C PRO A 154 -11.38 8.91 -19.91
N GLU A 155 -11.59 10.21 -20.04
CA GLU A 155 -12.88 10.80 -20.34
C GLU A 155 -12.81 11.43 -21.74
N PHE A 156 -13.78 11.12 -22.60
CA PHE A 156 -13.87 11.65 -23.96
C PHE A 156 -15.09 12.55 -24.10
N SER A 157 -15.01 13.57 -25.00
CA SER A 157 -16.21 14.33 -25.34
C SER A 157 -17.17 13.47 -26.17
N GLN A 158 -18.44 13.91 -26.28
CA GLN A 158 -19.37 13.26 -27.20
C GLN A 158 -19.04 13.68 -28.66
N ALA A 159 -19.34 12.80 -29.61
CA ALA A 159 -19.09 13.08 -31.02
C ALA A 159 -19.79 14.38 -31.47
N GLY A 160 -19.01 15.28 -32.06
CA GLY A 160 -19.51 16.58 -32.52
C GLY A 160 -19.62 17.66 -31.44
N GLN A 161 -19.18 17.38 -30.20
CA GLN A 161 -19.04 18.39 -29.15
C GLN A 161 -17.65 19.03 -29.14
N ASP A 162 -17.53 20.17 -28.43
CA ASP A 162 -16.28 20.87 -28.20
C ASP A 162 -15.31 20.01 -27.33
N LEU A 163 -14.07 20.48 -27.26
CA LEU A 163 -13.07 19.84 -26.40
C LEU A 163 -13.53 19.81 -24.94
N LEU A 164 -13.44 18.64 -24.33
CA LEU A 164 -13.59 18.46 -22.87
C LEU A 164 -12.27 18.86 -22.21
N ILE A 165 -12.32 19.89 -21.37
CA ILE A 165 -11.17 20.36 -20.60
C ILE A 165 -11.51 20.28 -19.13
N ASN A 166 -10.69 19.57 -18.35
CA ASN A 166 -10.80 19.53 -16.90
C ASN A 166 -9.45 19.96 -16.29
N ALA A 167 -9.49 20.74 -15.23
CA ALA A 167 -8.31 21.10 -14.46
C ALA A 167 -8.63 21.12 -12.97
N GLN A 168 -7.70 20.61 -12.18
CA GLN A 168 -7.79 20.64 -10.72
C GLN A 168 -6.43 21.00 -10.15
N MET A 169 -6.42 21.92 -9.17
CA MET A 169 -5.22 22.28 -8.40
C MET A 169 -5.53 22.19 -6.93
N GLY A 170 -4.72 21.45 -6.17
CA GLY A 170 -4.83 21.32 -4.74
C GLY A 170 -3.57 21.82 -4.02
N THR A 171 -3.73 22.34 -2.81
CA THR A 171 -2.64 22.67 -1.90
C THR A 171 -3.04 22.36 -0.47
N PHE A 172 -2.07 21.99 0.38
CA PHE A 172 -2.35 21.70 1.78
C PHE A 172 -1.20 22.08 2.72
N TYR A 173 -1.56 22.20 4.00
CA TYR A 173 -0.63 22.36 5.12
C TYR A 173 -1.08 21.51 6.32
N ARG A 174 -0.13 20.83 6.99
CA ARG A 174 -0.32 20.08 8.24
C ARG A 174 0.69 20.54 9.28
N SER A 175 0.19 20.99 10.43
CA SER A 175 0.99 21.74 11.40
C SER A 175 2.00 20.91 12.19
N ASN A 176 1.74 19.59 12.43
CA ASN A 176 2.59 18.80 13.32
C ASN A 176 4.03 18.63 12.81
N ASN A 177 4.18 18.42 11.50
CA ASN A 177 5.47 18.23 10.83
C ASN A 177 5.73 19.25 9.72
N ASP A 178 5.03 20.39 9.75
CA ASP A 178 5.10 21.44 8.71
C ASP A 178 4.96 20.89 7.30
N ALA A 179 4.17 19.81 7.14
CA ALA A 179 3.97 19.19 5.85
C ALA A 179 3.16 20.10 4.93
N ARG A 180 3.67 20.31 3.72
CA ARG A 180 3.03 21.13 2.70
C ARG A 180 3.18 20.50 1.33
N GLY A 181 2.16 20.66 0.51
CA GLY A 181 2.15 20.12 -0.84
C GLY A 181 1.27 20.90 -1.78
N ILE A 182 1.54 20.68 -3.05
CA ILE A 182 0.73 21.17 -4.17
C ILE A 182 0.58 20.05 -5.18
N ASN A 183 -0.61 19.91 -5.75
CA ASN A 183 -0.87 18.99 -6.85
C ASN A 183 -1.64 19.70 -7.96
N LEU A 184 -1.47 19.20 -9.18
CA LEU A 184 -2.13 19.68 -10.40
C LEU A 184 -2.55 18.48 -11.23
N SER A 185 -3.79 18.46 -11.69
CA SER A 185 -4.28 17.54 -12.71
C SER A 185 -4.96 18.34 -13.79
N THR A 186 -4.64 18.06 -15.05
CA THR A 186 -5.33 18.67 -16.20
C THR A 186 -5.50 17.64 -17.30
N SER A 187 -6.65 17.67 -17.96
CA SER A 187 -6.93 16.82 -19.12
C SER A 187 -7.62 17.61 -20.23
N VAL A 188 -7.34 17.19 -21.45
CA VAL A 188 -8.00 17.66 -22.65
C VAL A 188 -8.36 16.45 -23.51
N ALA A 189 -9.59 16.42 -24.02
CA ALA A 189 -10.08 15.33 -24.84
C ALA A 189 -11.08 15.81 -25.91
N ASN A 190 -11.10 15.08 -27.03
CA ASN A 190 -12.22 15.06 -27.94
C ASN A 190 -12.91 13.68 -27.90
N ASP A 191 -13.73 13.36 -28.88
CA ASP A 191 -14.43 12.06 -28.99
C ASP A 191 -13.52 10.86 -29.26
N LYS A 192 -12.26 11.09 -29.71
CA LYS A 192 -11.33 10.02 -30.13
C LYS A 192 -10.04 9.98 -29.39
N ALA A 193 -9.57 11.07 -28.83
CA ALA A 193 -8.27 11.17 -28.19
C ALA A 193 -8.34 11.97 -26.90
N TYR A 194 -7.56 11.57 -25.90
CA TYR A 194 -7.37 12.31 -24.67
C TYR A 194 -5.90 12.40 -24.30
N MET A 195 -5.57 13.44 -23.55
CA MET A 195 -4.30 13.61 -22.87
C MET A 195 -4.56 14.12 -21.46
N ARG A 196 -3.84 13.56 -20.48
CA ARG A 196 -3.86 14.03 -19.08
C ARG A 196 -2.44 14.20 -18.58
N TYR A 197 -2.21 15.28 -17.86
CA TYR A 197 -1.02 15.49 -17.04
C TYR A 197 -1.43 15.56 -15.56
N THR A 198 -0.67 14.87 -14.70
CA THR A 198 -0.74 15.04 -13.25
C THR A 198 0.64 15.30 -12.69
N GLY A 199 0.74 16.19 -11.71
CA GLY A 199 1.99 16.50 -11.04
C GLY A 199 1.74 16.83 -9.57
N SER A 200 2.64 16.42 -8.69
CA SER A 200 2.58 16.75 -7.28
C SER A 200 4.00 16.96 -6.69
N THR A 201 4.06 17.78 -5.68
CA THR A 201 5.24 17.91 -4.81
C THR A 201 4.79 18.07 -3.38
N VAL A 202 5.51 17.39 -2.48
CA VAL A 202 5.24 17.44 -1.04
C VAL A 202 6.57 17.40 -0.28
N GLU A 203 6.63 18.14 0.84
CA GLU A 203 7.73 18.07 1.79
C GLU A 203 7.21 18.16 3.21
N ALA A 204 7.92 17.54 4.15
CA ALA A 204 7.63 17.56 5.57
C ALA A 204 8.90 17.42 6.40
N ASN A 205 8.89 18.03 7.58
CA ASN A 205 9.90 17.85 8.62
C ASN A 205 9.59 16.60 9.47
N ASN A 206 10.42 16.33 10.48
CA ASN A 206 10.11 15.33 11.50
C ASN A 206 8.82 15.67 12.23
N TYR A 207 7.97 14.65 12.49
CA TYR A 207 6.79 14.86 13.31
C TYR A 207 7.08 14.77 14.80
N LYS A 208 6.15 15.33 15.61
CA LYS A 208 6.17 15.26 17.06
C LYS A 208 5.12 14.30 17.56
N ALA A 209 5.49 13.48 18.53
CA ALA A 209 4.56 12.67 19.30
C ALA A 209 3.77 13.52 20.30
N GLY A 210 2.65 13.02 20.81
CA GLY A 210 1.85 13.69 21.86
C GLY A 210 2.52 13.69 23.23
N GLY A 211 3.82 13.44 23.32
CA GLY A 211 4.60 13.46 24.55
C GLY A 211 6.00 12.92 24.38
N LYS A 212 6.83 13.11 25.40
CA LYS A 212 8.22 12.61 25.41
C LYS A 212 8.23 11.08 25.51
N PHE A 213 9.04 10.43 24.69
CA PHE A 213 9.12 8.96 24.61
C PHE A 213 10.55 8.42 24.67
N LYS A 214 11.55 9.29 24.51
CA LYS A 214 12.95 8.89 24.41
C LYS A 214 13.57 8.68 25.78
N PRO A 215 14.41 7.64 25.98
CA PRO A 215 15.24 7.53 27.15
C PRO A 215 16.18 8.73 27.28
N SER A 216 16.60 9.06 28.49
CA SER A 216 17.40 10.27 28.78
C SER A 216 18.69 10.38 27.95
N GLY A 217 19.31 9.26 27.59
CA GLY A 217 20.50 9.21 26.72
C GLY A 217 20.26 9.56 25.25
N LEU A 218 19.01 9.45 24.76
CA LEU A 218 18.61 9.83 23.40
C LEU A 218 17.95 11.22 23.33
N ALA A 219 17.46 11.72 24.46
CA ALA A 219 16.68 12.95 24.51
C ALA A 219 17.51 14.23 24.72
N ALA A 220 18.85 14.13 24.82
CA ALA A 220 19.67 15.29 25.05
C ALA A 220 19.72 16.18 23.81
N VAL A 221 19.13 17.36 23.92
CA VAL A 221 19.34 18.46 22.97
C VAL A 221 20.56 19.21 23.43
N ASN A 222 21.71 18.91 22.88
CA ASN A 222 22.91 19.73 23.12
C ASN A 222 23.07 20.71 21.97
N ALA A 223 23.09 22.00 22.30
CA ALA A 223 23.41 23.07 21.38
C ALA A 223 24.92 23.22 21.18
N SER A 224 25.69 22.12 21.14
CA SER A 224 27.13 22.17 20.89
C SER A 224 27.39 22.52 19.43
N THR A 225 28.36 23.39 19.21
CA THR A 225 28.88 23.70 17.88
C THR A 225 29.74 22.56 17.29
N ASP A 226 30.05 21.55 18.09
CA ASP A 226 30.81 20.39 17.68
C ASP A 226 29.86 19.31 17.14
N ARG A 227 29.62 19.34 15.82
CA ARG A 227 28.81 18.38 15.10
C ARG A 227 29.21 16.92 15.31
N THR A 228 30.38 16.63 15.82
CA THR A 228 30.79 15.25 16.13
C THR A 228 30.19 14.76 17.44
N LYS A 229 29.72 15.65 18.32
CA LYS A 229 29.16 15.34 19.63
C LYS A 229 27.63 15.44 19.68
N ASP A 230 27.02 16.25 18.81
CA ASP A 230 25.58 16.56 18.83
C ASP A 230 24.75 15.86 17.76
N ARG A 231 25.35 14.95 17.03
CA ARG A 231 24.67 14.25 15.94
C ARG A 231 23.60 13.30 16.46
N GLY A 232 22.40 13.36 15.85
CA GLY A 232 21.28 12.52 16.19
C GLY A 232 20.59 12.83 17.52
N HIS A 233 20.85 14.00 18.12
CA HIS A 233 20.12 14.45 19.30
C HIS A 233 18.93 15.33 18.89
N LEU A 234 17.72 14.86 19.18
CA LEU A 234 16.47 15.55 18.90
C LEU A 234 15.66 15.74 20.18
N ALA A 235 14.70 16.65 20.18
CA ALA A 235 13.78 16.85 21.30
C ALA A 235 13.13 15.54 21.74
N GLY A 236 12.76 15.44 23.02
CA GLY A 236 12.24 14.20 23.62
C GLY A 236 10.94 13.67 23.01
N ASP A 237 10.17 14.55 22.37
CA ASP A 237 8.90 14.30 21.67
C ASP A 237 9.04 14.27 20.15
N GLU A 238 10.18 14.72 19.58
CA GLU A 238 10.43 14.72 18.15
C GLU A 238 10.82 13.32 17.67
N VAL A 239 10.18 12.83 16.60
CA VAL A 239 10.42 11.51 16.05
C VAL A 239 11.38 11.65 14.87
N GLY A 240 12.65 11.36 15.13
CA GLY A 240 13.70 11.43 14.11
C GLY A 240 13.46 10.52 12.93
N SER A 241 14.02 10.89 11.80
CA SER A 241 13.88 10.16 10.52
C SER A 241 12.43 9.93 10.11
N SER A 242 11.60 10.95 10.29
CA SER A 242 10.23 10.97 9.79
C SER A 242 9.95 12.06 8.75
N TYR A 243 10.97 12.83 8.40
CA TYR A 243 10.94 13.82 7.33
C TYR A 243 10.83 13.16 5.94
N TYR A 244 10.32 13.90 4.96
CA TYR A 244 10.30 13.42 3.57
C TYR A 244 10.14 14.56 2.58
N LYS A 245 10.55 14.29 1.32
CA LYS A 245 10.28 15.12 0.16
C LYS A 245 10.02 14.21 -1.03
N SER A 246 8.90 14.42 -1.74
CA SER A 246 8.51 13.62 -2.89
C SER A 246 7.99 14.52 -4.01
N ARG A 247 8.26 14.12 -5.25
CA ARG A 247 7.77 14.74 -6.47
C ARG A 247 7.31 13.66 -7.41
N ASN A 248 6.10 13.79 -7.93
CA ASN A 248 5.51 12.83 -8.86
C ASN A 248 5.02 13.56 -10.09
N GLN A 249 5.18 12.95 -11.26
CA GLN A 249 4.62 13.43 -12.53
C GLN A 249 4.12 12.23 -13.31
N ALA A 250 2.98 12.39 -13.98
CA ALA A 250 2.48 11.39 -14.90
C ALA A 250 1.83 12.05 -16.13
N LEU A 251 1.99 11.39 -17.27
CA LEU A 251 1.32 11.70 -18.53
C LEU A 251 0.55 10.49 -18.99
N ALA A 252 -0.70 10.69 -19.40
CA ALA A 252 -1.51 9.65 -20.01
C ALA A 252 -2.04 10.14 -21.37
N PHE A 253 -1.99 9.24 -22.36
CA PHE A 253 -2.51 9.46 -23.71
C PHE A 253 -3.40 8.29 -24.08
N GLY A 254 -4.58 8.53 -24.59
CA GLY A 254 -5.48 7.48 -25.03
C GLY A 254 -6.15 7.79 -26.34
N VAL A 255 -6.46 6.73 -27.08
CA VAL A 255 -7.19 6.76 -28.34
C VAL A 255 -8.37 5.81 -28.25
N ASN A 256 -9.56 6.36 -28.48
CA ASN A 256 -10.81 5.63 -28.55
C ASN A 256 -11.13 5.34 -30.02
N LEU A 257 -11.19 4.07 -30.37
CA LEU A 257 -11.51 3.56 -31.70
C LEU A 257 -12.80 2.74 -31.60
N ASP A 258 -13.93 3.40 -31.43
CA ASP A 258 -15.25 2.84 -31.20
C ASP A 258 -15.27 1.89 -29.97
N ASN A 259 -15.19 0.57 -30.22
CA ASN A 259 -15.19 -0.45 -29.16
C ASN A 259 -13.78 -0.80 -28.62
N HIS A 260 -12.78 0.00 -28.95
CA HIS A 260 -11.38 -0.26 -28.62
C HIS A 260 -10.73 0.95 -27.98
N LEU A 261 -10.05 0.77 -26.84
CA LEU A 261 -9.26 1.78 -26.19
C LEU A 261 -7.79 1.36 -26.17
N LEU A 262 -6.92 2.24 -26.62
CA LEU A 262 -5.47 2.11 -26.44
C LEU A 262 -5.00 3.27 -25.55
N GLU A 263 -4.29 2.95 -24.44
CA GLU A 263 -3.80 3.95 -23.49
C GLU A 263 -2.32 3.75 -23.21
N LEU A 264 -1.54 4.83 -23.23
CA LEU A 264 -0.15 4.90 -22.80
C LEU A 264 -0.06 5.81 -21.57
N LYS A 265 0.44 5.27 -20.44
CA LYS A 265 0.77 6.05 -19.23
C LYS A 265 2.28 6.06 -19.01
N LEU A 266 2.82 7.24 -18.73
CA LEU A 266 4.22 7.48 -18.40
C LEU A 266 4.28 8.10 -17.01
N GLY A 267 5.11 7.56 -16.13
CA GLY A 267 5.25 8.04 -14.75
C GLY A 267 6.70 8.32 -14.39
N TRP A 268 6.93 9.35 -13.60
CA TRP A 268 8.22 9.72 -13.01
C TRP A 268 8.03 10.07 -11.55
N GLN A 269 8.86 9.49 -10.69
CA GLN A 269 8.91 9.82 -9.29
C GLN A 269 10.34 10.15 -8.89
N ASP A 270 10.50 11.22 -8.12
CA ASP A 270 11.74 11.65 -7.49
C ASP A 270 11.50 11.86 -5.98
N ILE A 271 12.18 11.07 -5.14
CA ILE A 271 12.17 11.22 -3.68
C ILE A 271 13.59 11.54 -3.24
N PRO A 272 13.98 12.83 -3.23
CA PRO A 272 15.35 13.23 -2.89
C PRO A 272 15.73 12.98 -1.42
N SER A 273 14.74 12.77 -0.55
CA SER A 273 14.99 12.38 0.84
C SER A 273 13.74 11.84 1.51
N GLN A 274 13.90 10.76 2.29
CA GLN A 274 12.86 10.24 3.18
C GLN A 274 13.50 9.51 4.37
N GLY A 275 13.09 9.90 5.56
CA GLY A 275 13.45 9.21 6.80
C GLY A 275 12.57 7.99 7.06
N PHE A 276 13.12 7.00 7.76
CA PHE A 276 12.43 5.76 8.15
C PHE A 276 12.65 5.50 9.64
N VAL A 277 11.62 5.67 10.42
CA VAL A 277 11.68 5.66 11.90
C VAL A 277 12.13 4.31 12.49
N ASN A 278 11.95 3.22 11.76
CA ASN A 278 12.20 1.84 12.16
C ASN A 278 13.23 1.12 11.28
N GLN A 279 13.91 1.86 10.42
CA GLN A 279 15.03 1.36 9.62
C GLN A 279 16.34 1.96 10.09
N ARG A 280 17.46 1.31 9.77
CA ARG A 280 18.78 1.76 10.21
C ARG A 280 19.38 2.84 9.33
N MET A 281 18.88 2.98 8.12
CA MET A 281 19.25 4.02 7.16
C MET A 281 18.04 4.83 6.75
N ASP A 282 18.30 5.96 6.12
CA ASP A 282 17.32 6.79 5.45
C ASP A 282 17.55 6.75 3.94
N MET A 283 16.51 6.97 3.18
CA MET A 283 16.56 7.16 1.74
C MET A 283 17.15 8.55 1.44
N THR A 284 18.18 8.60 0.63
CA THR A 284 18.86 9.81 0.24
C THR A 284 18.66 10.16 -1.23
N ASP A 285 18.09 9.24 -1.99
CA ASP A 285 17.66 9.42 -3.37
C ASP A 285 16.78 8.26 -3.81
N ASN A 286 15.74 8.53 -4.60
CA ASN A 286 14.95 7.51 -5.28
C ASN A 286 14.38 8.09 -6.58
N ASP A 287 14.82 7.57 -7.71
CA ASP A 287 14.33 7.89 -9.06
C ASP A 287 13.62 6.68 -9.65
N SER A 288 12.34 6.84 -9.99
CA SER A 288 11.54 5.80 -10.63
C SER A 288 10.94 6.28 -11.94
N GLN A 289 10.96 5.42 -12.95
CA GLN A 289 10.41 5.64 -14.28
C GLN A 289 9.48 4.50 -14.65
N GLN A 290 8.28 4.83 -15.10
CA GLN A 290 7.23 3.87 -15.41
C GLN A 290 6.69 4.08 -16.82
N TYR A 291 6.47 2.99 -17.53
CA TYR A 291 5.91 2.92 -18.87
C TYR A 291 4.82 1.86 -18.87
N ASN A 292 3.60 2.21 -19.25
CA ASN A 292 2.45 1.32 -19.18
C ASN A 292 1.58 1.51 -20.41
N LEU A 293 1.56 0.52 -21.29
CA LEU A 293 0.71 0.47 -22.48
C LEU A 293 -0.39 -0.53 -22.25
N SER A 294 -1.63 -0.12 -22.37
CA SER A 294 -2.80 -0.98 -22.21
C SER A 294 -3.73 -0.89 -23.40
N TYR A 295 -4.37 -2.01 -23.68
CA TYR A 295 -5.42 -2.17 -24.68
C TYR A 295 -6.64 -2.81 -24.05
N ALA A 296 -7.82 -2.30 -24.38
CA ALA A 296 -9.11 -2.90 -24.05
C ALA A 296 -10.01 -2.89 -25.29
N GLY A 297 -10.62 -4.02 -25.60
CA GLY A 297 -11.50 -4.14 -26.75
C GLY A 297 -12.72 -5.00 -26.46
N GLN A 298 -13.87 -4.57 -27.02
CA GLN A 298 -15.13 -5.30 -26.94
C GLN A 298 -15.40 -6.00 -28.28
N TYR A 299 -15.77 -7.27 -28.22
CA TYR A 299 -16.02 -8.14 -29.35
C TYR A 299 -17.35 -8.88 -29.19
N GLY A 300 -17.87 -9.45 -30.27
CA GLY A 300 -19.13 -10.21 -30.19
C GLY A 300 -19.08 -11.44 -29.27
N TRP A 301 -17.88 -11.95 -28.94
CA TRP A 301 -17.68 -13.07 -28.05
C TRP A 301 -17.42 -12.65 -26.59
N GLY A 302 -17.16 -11.37 -26.33
CA GLY A 302 -16.78 -10.85 -25.02
C GLY A 302 -15.73 -9.77 -25.08
N ASN A 303 -14.82 -9.71 -24.11
CA ASN A 303 -13.85 -8.64 -23.97
C ASN A 303 -12.41 -9.18 -24.01
N LEU A 304 -11.48 -8.36 -24.49
CA LEU A 304 -10.04 -8.65 -24.49
C LEU A 304 -9.30 -7.46 -23.86
N ALA A 305 -8.50 -7.74 -22.84
CA ALA A 305 -7.58 -6.79 -22.25
C ALA A 305 -6.14 -7.27 -22.43
N ALA A 306 -5.23 -6.36 -22.78
CA ALA A 306 -3.81 -6.64 -22.88
C ALA A 306 -3.01 -5.47 -22.31
N ARG A 307 -1.86 -5.77 -21.70
CA ARG A 307 -0.98 -4.77 -21.09
C ARG A 307 0.46 -5.16 -21.25
N ALA A 308 1.31 -4.17 -21.50
CA ALA A 308 2.75 -4.30 -21.40
C ALA A 308 3.30 -3.12 -20.58
N TYR A 309 4.18 -3.42 -19.63
CA TYR A 309 4.72 -2.38 -18.76
C TYR A 309 6.19 -2.59 -18.45
N HIS A 310 6.85 -1.51 -18.11
CA HIS A 310 8.22 -1.48 -17.62
C HIS A 310 8.35 -0.42 -16.52
N GLU A 311 9.02 -0.80 -15.44
CA GLU A 311 9.39 0.10 -14.35
C GLU A 311 10.88 -0.08 -14.07
N ARG A 312 11.55 1.02 -13.76
CA ARG A 312 12.93 1.04 -13.28
C ARG A 312 13.05 2.01 -12.12
N THR A 313 13.53 1.53 -10.99
CA THR A 313 13.82 2.34 -9.80
C THR A 313 15.29 2.23 -9.44
N ARG A 314 15.92 3.38 -9.25
CA ARG A 314 17.21 3.54 -8.57
C ARG A 314 16.97 4.14 -7.21
N HIS A 315 17.51 3.51 -6.21
CA HIS A 315 17.30 3.87 -4.81
C HIS A 315 18.63 3.91 -4.08
N SER A 316 18.90 5.00 -3.36
CA SER A 316 20.10 5.18 -2.56
C SER A 316 19.75 5.37 -1.11
N MET A 317 20.51 4.76 -0.22
CA MET A 317 20.35 4.83 1.22
C MET A 317 21.68 5.16 1.89
N GLN A 318 21.61 5.92 2.96
CA GLN A 318 22.72 6.10 3.89
C GLN A 318 22.19 6.59 5.25
N PHE A 319 23.09 6.92 6.14
CA PHE A 319 22.69 7.50 7.42
C PHE A 319 22.38 8.99 7.21
N GLY A 320 21.09 9.36 7.30
CA GLY A 320 20.65 10.75 7.22
C GLY A 320 21.06 11.58 8.45
N ASP A 321 20.61 12.83 8.52
CA ASP A 321 21.03 13.78 9.57
C ASP A 321 20.69 13.32 10.99
N ASP A 322 19.60 12.58 11.17
CA ASP A 322 19.19 12.08 12.47
C ASP A 322 19.94 10.81 12.90
N LYS A 323 20.41 9.99 11.93
CA LYS A 323 21.09 8.70 12.14
C LYS A 323 22.57 8.75 11.84
N LEU A 324 23.17 9.91 11.78
CA LEU A 324 24.53 10.15 11.32
C LEU A 324 25.52 9.10 11.85
N PHE A 325 26.04 8.31 10.94
CA PHE A 325 27.22 7.51 11.16
C PHE A 325 28.40 8.11 10.42
N TRP A 326 29.35 8.63 11.21
CA TRP A 326 30.57 9.23 10.71
C TRP A 326 31.76 8.51 11.32
N TYR A 327 32.78 8.30 10.54
CA TYR A 327 33.97 7.59 10.94
C TYR A 327 35.23 8.21 10.34
N GLY A 328 36.39 7.53 10.50
CA GLY A 328 37.70 8.05 10.13
C GLY A 328 38.34 8.85 11.25
N ALA A 329 39.62 9.17 11.11
CA ALA A 329 40.40 9.89 12.13
C ALA A 329 39.85 11.28 12.47
N THR A 330 39.19 11.91 11.51
CA THR A 330 38.55 13.23 11.68
C THR A 330 37.06 13.14 12.07
N GLY A 331 36.46 11.96 12.05
CA GLY A 331 35.02 11.80 12.24
C GLY A 331 34.16 12.46 11.16
N MET A 332 34.70 12.68 9.98
CA MET A 332 34.03 13.41 8.89
C MET A 332 33.62 12.55 7.70
N VAL A 333 33.97 11.27 7.68
CA VAL A 333 33.63 10.36 6.58
C VAL A 333 32.24 9.79 6.81
N ALA A 334 31.32 10.08 5.89
CA ALA A 334 29.96 9.53 5.93
C ALA A 334 29.99 8.00 5.78
N GLY A 335 29.17 7.30 6.57
CA GLY A 335 29.12 5.84 6.58
C GLY A 335 28.41 5.27 5.37
N MET A 336 28.79 4.11 5.04
CA MET A 336 28.27 3.01 4.24
C MET A 336 27.07 3.35 3.27
N PRO A 337 27.33 3.97 2.09
CA PRO A 337 26.27 4.20 1.11
C PRO A 337 25.82 2.87 0.49
N MET A 338 24.52 2.68 0.39
CA MET A 338 23.86 1.54 -0.23
C MET A 338 23.08 2.01 -1.44
N ASP A 339 23.25 1.32 -2.56
CA ASP A 339 22.53 1.60 -3.79
C ASP A 339 21.81 0.35 -4.26
N THR A 340 20.57 0.52 -4.73
CA THR A 340 19.82 -0.56 -5.40
C THR A 340 19.31 -0.10 -6.74
N GLU A 341 19.23 -1.03 -7.69
CA GLU A 341 18.54 -0.84 -8.97
C GLU A 341 17.59 -2.00 -9.21
N GLY A 342 16.31 -1.72 -9.13
CA GLY A 342 15.22 -2.64 -9.47
C GLY A 342 14.69 -2.38 -10.88
N LYS A 343 14.34 -3.43 -11.60
CA LYS A 343 13.70 -3.35 -12.93
C LYS A 343 12.59 -4.39 -12.99
N THR A 344 11.35 -3.94 -13.17
CA THR A 344 10.19 -4.80 -13.35
C THR A 344 9.65 -4.61 -14.78
N SER A 345 9.46 -5.69 -15.52
CA SER A 345 8.77 -5.67 -16.81
C SER A 345 7.70 -6.74 -16.81
N GLY A 346 6.58 -6.47 -17.43
CA GLY A 346 5.52 -7.46 -17.51
C GLY A 346 4.62 -7.31 -18.72
N VAL A 347 3.99 -8.41 -19.06
CA VAL A 347 2.95 -8.50 -20.09
C VAL A 347 1.82 -9.34 -19.52
N ASN A 348 0.58 -8.89 -19.66
CA ASN A 348 -0.60 -9.70 -19.36
C ASN A 348 -1.62 -9.59 -20.49
N VAL A 349 -2.34 -10.67 -20.69
CA VAL A 349 -3.46 -10.77 -21.64
C VAL A 349 -4.57 -11.54 -20.96
N GLN A 350 -5.80 -11.02 -21.01
CA GLN A 350 -6.99 -11.63 -20.46
C GLN A 350 -8.14 -11.50 -21.44
N GLY A 351 -8.86 -12.58 -21.63
CA GLY A 351 -10.12 -12.63 -22.39
C GLY A 351 -11.27 -13.02 -21.46
N ASP A 352 -12.35 -12.25 -21.49
CA ASP A 352 -13.63 -12.58 -20.83
C ASP A 352 -14.61 -13.05 -21.90
N ILE A 353 -14.88 -14.35 -21.95
CA ILE A 353 -15.64 -15.02 -22.98
C ILE A 353 -17.07 -15.26 -22.48
N ASN A 354 -18.05 -14.66 -23.14
CA ASN A 354 -19.46 -14.90 -22.85
C ASN A 354 -19.88 -16.24 -23.45
N LEU A 355 -19.83 -17.34 -22.66
CA LEU A 355 -20.26 -18.67 -23.10
C LEU A 355 -21.79 -18.76 -23.29
N SER A 356 -22.51 -18.02 -22.43
CA SER A 356 -23.98 -17.88 -22.49
C SER A 356 -24.39 -16.59 -21.76
N GLN A 357 -25.69 -16.31 -21.67
CA GLN A 357 -26.20 -15.21 -20.82
C GLN A 357 -25.94 -15.44 -19.33
N ARG A 358 -25.71 -16.70 -18.94
CA ARG A 358 -25.45 -17.13 -17.57
C ARG A 358 -23.94 -17.22 -17.27
N ASP A 359 -23.15 -17.69 -18.22
CA ASP A 359 -21.79 -18.16 -17.99
C ASP A 359 -20.76 -17.27 -18.66
N VAL A 360 -19.79 -16.81 -17.88
CA VAL A 360 -18.59 -16.10 -18.35
C VAL A 360 -17.37 -16.93 -18.00
N LEU A 361 -16.50 -17.17 -18.98
CA LEU A 361 -15.21 -17.80 -18.81
C LEU A 361 -14.11 -16.76 -18.99
N ARG A 362 -13.32 -16.50 -17.93
CA ARG A 362 -12.12 -15.66 -17.99
C ARG A 362 -10.90 -16.55 -18.15
N VAL A 363 -10.10 -16.26 -19.14
CA VAL A 363 -8.82 -16.95 -19.37
C VAL A 363 -7.72 -15.90 -19.54
N GLY A 364 -6.55 -16.17 -19.03
CA GLY A 364 -5.46 -15.23 -19.19
C GLY A 364 -4.10 -15.80 -18.92
N THR A 365 -3.10 -15.02 -19.29
CA THR A 365 -1.68 -15.30 -19.06
C THR A 365 -0.98 -14.03 -18.62
N GLU A 366 -0.03 -14.19 -17.71
CA GLU A 366 0.82 -13.09 -17.23
C GLU A 366 2.28 -13.55 -17.27
N TYR A 367 3.16 -12.64 -17.66
CA TYR A 367 4.60 -12.76 -17.53
C TYR A 367 5.15 -11.57 -16.78
N GLN A 368 5.98 -11.80 -15.77
CA GLN A 368 6.71 -10.77 -15.04
C GLN A 368 8.19 -11.14 -14.97
N ARG A 369 9.02 -10.17 -15.26
CA ARG A 369 10.47 -10.26 -15.15
C ARG A 369 10.95 -9.20 -14.16
N TYR A 370 11.60 -9.63 -13.09
CA TYR A 370 12.23 -8.76 -12.10
C TYR A 370 13.74 -8.96 -12.08
N ARG A 371 14.47 -7.85 -12.02
CA ARG A 371 15.93 -7.82 -11.90
C ARG A 371 16.32 -6.86 -10.81
N LEU A 372 17.31 -7.25 -9.98
CA LEU A 372 17.73 -6.49 -8.81
C LEU A 372 19.25 -6.54 -8.66
N ASP A 373 19.84 -5.37 -8.55
CA ASP A 373 21.20 -5.18 -8.07
C ASP A 373 21.14 -4.39 -6.75
N ASP A 374 21.75 -4.92 -5.68
CA ASP A 374 21.90 -4.27 -4.38
C ASP A 374 23.37 -4.31 -4.00
N TYR A 375 24.03 -3.16 -4.02
CA TYR A 375 25.45 -3.02 -3.80
C TYR A 375 25.77 -1.81 -2.91
N TRP A 376 26.82 -1.97 -2.10
CA TRP A 376 27.25 -0.97 -1.15
C TRP A 376 28.67 -0.55 -1.50
N ARG A 377 28.83 0.70 -1.83
CA ARG A 377 30.13 1.25 -2.26
C ARG A 377 31.12 1.19 -1.11
N ALA A 378 32.39 0.94 -1.47
CA ALA A 378 33.45 1.00 -0.48
C ALA A 378 33.54 2.38 0.19
N SER A 379 33.83 2.39 1.47
CA SER A 379 33.93 3.61 2.28
C SER A 379 35.30 3.68 2.96
N PRO A 380 36.39 3.92 2.22
CA PRO A 380 37.72 4.14 2.82
C PRO A 380 37.71 5.42 3.67
N PRO A 381 38.49 5.51 4.75
CA PRO A 381 39.54 4.56 5.16
C PRO A 381 39.07 3.45 6.12
N ALA A 382 37.76 3.19 6.29
CA ALA A 382 37.28 2.14 7.21
C ALA A 382 37.65 0.73 6.73
N PRO A 383 38.50 -0.02 7.44
CA PRO A 383 38.90 -1.36 6.98
C PRO A 383 37.74 -2.35 6.88
N ALA A 384 36.73 -2.19 7.73
CA ALA A 384 35.54 -3.04 7.71
C ALA A 384 34.63 -2.81 6.50
N MET A 385 34.75 -1.63 5.82
CA MET A 385 33.90 -1.20 4.71
C MET A 385 34.72 -0.91 3.43
N SER A 386 35.89 -1.53 3.29
CA SER A 386 36.80 -1.34 2.15
C SER A 386 37.70 -2.58 1.96
N PRO A 387 38.44 -2.75 0.84
CA PRO A 387 38.50 -1.85 -0.31
C PRO A 387 37.47 -2.09 -1.41
N ASN A 388 36.68 -3.20 -1.35
CA ASN A 388 35.81 -3.63 -2.43
C ASN A 388 34.37 -3.13 -2.22
N THR A 389 33.60 -3.09 -3.32
CA THR A 389 32.13 -2.99 -3.24
C THR A 389 31.54 -4.25 -2.61
N PHE A 390 30.65 -4.09 -1.66
CA PHE A 390 29.86 -5.19 -1.10
C PHE A 390 28.63 -5.44 -1.99
N TRP A 391 28.45 -6.67 -2.46
CA TRP A 391 27.27 -7.09 -3.19
C TRP A 391 26.34 -7.85 -2.25
N ASN A 392 25.25 -7.20 -1.83
CA ASN A 392 24.20 -7.84 -1.04
C ASN A 392 23.36 -8.78 -1.92
N VAL A 393 22.96 -8.29 -3.10
CA VAL A 393 22.39 -9.09 -4.18
C VAL A 393 23.05 -8.64 -5.49
N ASN A 394 23.61 -9.58 -6.24
CA ASN A 394 24.22 -9.31 -7.54
C ASN A 394 23.39 -10.01 -8.61
N ASN A 395 22.87 -9.25 -9.59
CA ASN A 395 22.06 -9.77 -10.68
C ASN A 395 20.95 -10.72 -10.16
N GLY A 396 20.23 -10.29 -9.13
CA GLY A 396 19.07 -11.01 -8.60
C GLY A 396 17.98 -11.10 -9.67
N GLN A 397 17.44 -12.29 -9.87
CA GLN A 397 16.48 -12.58 -10.93
C GLN A 397 15.25 -13.27 -10.34
N ARG A 398 14.07 -12.83 -10.75
CA ARG A 398 12.79 -13.48 -10.44
C ARG A 398 11.88 -13.32 -11.65
N ASP A 399 11.65 -14.41 -12.36
CA ASP A 399 10.78 -14.48 -13.54
C ASP A 399 9.55 -15.32 -13.18
N ARG A 400 8.35 -14.80 -13.46
CA ARG A 400 7.08 -15.47 -13.19
C ARG A 400 6.26 -15.63 -14.46
N TYR A 401 5.71 -16.82 -14.65
CA TYR A 401 4.86 -17.21 -15.76
C TYR A 401 3.57 -17.77 -15.20
N ASP A 402 2.46 -17.15 -15.52
CA ASP A 402 1.13 -17.53 -15.05
C ASP A 402 0.18 -17.85 -16.20
N VAL A 403 -0.66 -18.84 -15.99
CA VAL A 403 -1.87 -19.07 -16.79
C VAL A 403 -3.03 -19.32 -15.85
N PHE A 404 -4.20 -18.82 -16.18
CA PHE A 404 -5.41 -19.02 -15.36
C PHE A 404 -6.67 -19.20 -16.21
N ALA A 405 -7.64 -19.87 -15.60
CA ALA A 405 -9.01 -19.95 -16.07
C ALA A 405 -9.97 -19.78 -14.88
N GLU A 406 -11.02 -19.01 -15.08
CA GLU A 406 -12.02 -18.69 -14.06
C GLU A 406 -13.41 -18.69 -14.71
N TRP A 407 -14.30 -19.47 -14.14
CA TRP A 407 -15.68 -19.57 -14.58
C TRP A 407 -16.62 -18.95 -13.57
N GLU A 408 -17.42 -17.99 -14.04
CA GLU A 408 -18.51 -17.38 -13.29
C GLU A 408 -19.83 -17.82 -13.88
N ALA A 409 -20.76 -18.26 -13.01
CA ALA A 409 -22.09 -18.65 -13.40
C ALA A 409 -23.17 -17.93 -12.58
N LYS A 410 -24.06 -17.19 -13.26
CA LYS A 410 -25.27 -16.58 -12.69
C LYS A 410 -26.43 -17.56 -12.85
N TRP A 411 -26.61 -18.46 -11.88
CA TRP A 411 -27.62 -19.54 -11.96
C TRP A 411 -29.04 -19.00 -12.06
N ASN A 412 -29.32 -17.94 -11.36
CA ASN A 412 -30.56 -17.17 -11.42
C ASN A 412 -30.30 -15.76 -10.79
N THR A 413 -31.36 -15.00 -10.50
CA THR A 413 -31.26 -13.66 -9.89
C THR A 413 -30.70 -13.65 -8.46
N GLN A 414 -30.69 -14.81 -7.79
CA GLN A 414 -30.27 -14.95 -6.40
C GLN A 414 -28.91 -15.63 -6.23
N TRP A 415 -28.53 -16.55 -7.13
CA TRP A 415 -27.35 -17.39 -6.98
C TRP A 415 -26.29 -17.10 -8.04
N LEU A 416 -25.09 -16.86 -7.59
CA LEU A 416 -23.87 -16.76 -8.40
C LEU A 416 -22.79 -17.67 -7.83
N SER A 417 -22.03 -18.33 -8.69
CA SER A 417 -20.82 -19.05 -8.30
C SER A 417 -19.63 -18.65 -9.15
N LEU A 418 -18.42 -18.77 -8.55
CA LEU A 418 -17.14 -18.53 -9.22
C LEU A 418 -16.19 -19.66 -8.86
N LEU A 419 -15.57 -20.26 -9.88
CA LEU A 419 -14.54 -21.29 -9.75
C LEU A 419 -13.33 -20.89 -10.58
N GLY A 420 -12.14 -20.91 -10.00
CA GLY A 420 -10.92 -20.50 -10.68
C GLY A 420 -9.73 -21.40 -10.37
N LEU A 421 -8.85 -21.55 -11.34
CA LEU A 421 -7.54 -22.21 -11.22
C LEU A 421 -6.49 -21.35 -11.88
N ARG A 422 -5.31 -21.23 -11.24
CA ARG A 422 -4.10 -20.58 -11.77
C ARG A 422 -2.91 -21.49 -11.55
N SER A 423 -2.06 -21.60 -12.55
CA SER A 423 -0.74 -22.21 -12.45
C SER A 423 0.31 -21.12 -12.60
N SER A 424 1.27 -21.09 -11.69
CA SER A 424 2.36 -20.11 -11.68
C SER A 424 3.71 -20.82 -11.58
N THR A 425 4.62 -20.51 -12.48
CA THR A 425 6.03 -20.96 -12.39
C THR A 425 6.90 -19.77 -12.10
N VAL A 426 7.60 -19.79 -10.96
CA VAL A 426 8.53 -18.75 -10.54
C VAL A 426 9.97 -19.28 -10.62
N LYS A 427 10.80 -18.66 -11.45
CA LYS A 427 12.22 -18.99 -11.59
C LYS A 427 13.07 -17.88 -10.96
N MET A 428 14.00 -18.27 -10.11
CA MET A 428 14.85 -17.34 -9.38
C MET A 428 16.32 -17.73 -9.50
N ASN A 429 17.19 -16.72 -9.53
CA ASN A 429 18.64 -16.90 -9.50
C ASN A 429 19.33 -15.63 -8.96
N ALA A 430 20.60 -15.75 -8.59
CA ALA A 430 21.46 -14.64 -8.24
C ALA A 430 22.90 -14.90 -8.70
N GLY A 431 23.62 -13.83 -9.04
CA GLY A 431 25.02 -13.87 -9.42
C GLY A 431 25.96 -14.13 -8.22
N ASN A 432 27.26 -14.15 -8.49
CA ASN A 432 28.29 -14.26 -7.46
C ASN A 432 28.36 -12.98 -6.64
N VAL A 433 28.58 -13.13 -5.34
CA VAL A 433 28.69 -12.04 -4.39
C VAL A 433 30.12 -11.90 -3.83
N GLN A 434 30.41 -10.72 -3.31
CA GLN A 434 31.61 -10.43 -2.54
C GLN A 434 31.29 -9.44 -1.42
N GLY A 435 32.07 -9.49 -0.35
CA GLY A 435 32.01 -8.48 0.71
C GLY A 435 33.06 -7.37 0.50
N TYR A 436 33.07 -6.39 1.42
CA TYR A 436 34.03 -5.30 1.41
C TYR A 436 35.50 -5.76 1.44
N ASN A 437 35.78 -6.90 2.10
CA ASN A 437 37.10 -7.50 2.12
C ASN A 437 36.99 -9.03 2.36
N VAL A 438 38.06 -9.73 1.95
CA VAL A 438 38.10 -11.19 2.04
C VAL A 438 38.21 -11.68 3.47
N LEU A 439 38.87 -10.92 4.36
CA LEU A 439 39.12 -11.33 5.73
C LEU A 439 37.81 -11.50 6.52
N MET A 440 36.89 -10.54 6.40
CA MET A 440 35.63 -10.54 7.14
C MET A 440 34.50 -11.30 6.43
N TYR A 441 34.48 -11.30 5.10
CA TYR A 441 33.34 -11.74 4.32
C TYR A 441 33.63 -12.92 3.37
N GLY A 442 34.92 -13.19 3.11
CA GLY A 442 35.32 -14.15 2.06
C GLY A 442 34.81 -15.57 2.30
N ALA A 443 34.77 -16.05 3.55
CA ALA A 443 34.25 -17.37 3.87
C ALA A 443 32.75 -17.49 3.53
N ALA A 444 31.93 -16.56 3.98
CA ALA A 444 30.49 -16.56 3.72
C ALA A 444 30.18 -16.38 2.20
N ALA A 445 30.88 -15.48 1.52
CA ALA A 445 30.77 -15.29 0.07
C ALA A 445 31.14 -16.57 -0.71
N THR A 446 32.19 -17.28 -0.30
CA THR A 446 32.62 -18.55 -0.92
C THR A 446 31.54 -19.62 -0.78
N VAL A 447 30.94 -19.76 0.41
CA VAL A 447 29.84 -20.71 0.65
C VAL A 447 28.64 -20.37 -0.25
N PHE A 448 28.24 -19.12 -0.29
CA PHE A 448 27.12 -18.68 -1.14
C PHE A 448 27.41 -18.90 -2.63
N ASN A 449 28.59 -18.52 -3.11
CA ASN A 449 28.97 -18.64 -4.52
C ASN A 449 29.07 -20.08 -5.02
N LYS A 450 29.38 -21.03 -4.11
CA LYS A 450 29.41 -22.49 -4.42
C LYS A 450 28.03 -23.14 -4.31
N SER A 451 27.04 -22.47 -3.72
CA SER A 451 25.71 -23.02 -3.56
C SER A 451 24.91 -22.96 -4.86
N ASP A 452 23.99 -23.91 -5.04
CA ASP A 452 22.98 -23.83 -6.10
C ASP A 452 21.97 -22.72 -5.80
N ARG A 453 21.99 -21.68 -6.63
CA ARG A 453 21.12 -20.52 -6.54
C ARG A 453 19.97 -20.51 -7.56
N SER A 454 19.99 -21.45 -8.50
CA SER A 454 18.90 -21.62 -9.45
C SER A 454 17.72 -22.32 -8.77
N LYS A 455 16.62 -21.63 -8.61
CA LYS A 455 15.41 -22.12 -7.92
C LYS A 455 14.20 -22.00 -8.81
N THR A 456 13.34 -23.01 -8.75
CA THR A 456 12.07 -23.01 -9.48
C THR A 456 10.98 -23.48 -8.54
N ASP A 457 9.92 -22.67 -8.40
CA ASP A 457 8.70 -23.01 -7.70
C ASP A 457 7.58 -23.19 -8.74
N ASN A 458 6.84 -24.29 -8.63
CA ASN A 458 5.64 -24.53 -9.42
C ASN A 458 4.45 -24.51 -8.49
N ASN A 459 3.62 -23.52 -8.64
CA ASN A 459 2.55 -23.18 -7.74
C ASN A 459 1.18 -23.35 -8.41
N VAL A 460 0.16 -23.69 -7.63
CA VAL A 460 -1.22 -23.77 -8.09
C VAL A 460 -2.09 -23.01 -7.11
N ASP A 461 -2.88 -22.06 -7.63
CA ASP A 461 -3.92 -21.37 -6.87
C ASP A 461 -5.28 -21.86 -7.29
N SER A 462 -6.21 -21.95 -6.36
CA SER A 462 -7.62 -22.21 -6.63
C SER A 462 -8.51 -21.26 -5.83
N THR A 463 -9.68 -20.94 -6.39
CA THR A 463 -10.72 -20.16 -5.73
C THR A 463 -12.07 -20.76 -6.05
N ALA A 464 -12.89 -20.95 -5.02
CA ALA A 464 -14.29 -21.32 -5.13
C ALA A 464 -15.11 -20.37 -4.26
N LEU A 465 -16.14 -19.73 -4.85
CA LEU A 465 -16.99 -18.79 -4.16
C LEU A 465 -18.44 -18.99 -4.59
N VAL A 466 -19.36 -18.89 -3.65
CA VAL A 466 -20.79 -18.83 -3.89
C VAL A 466 -21.38 -17.60 -3.24
N ARG A 467 -22.27 -16.90 -3.94
CA ARG A 467 -23.04 -15.76 -3.45
C ARG A 467 -24.52 -16.07 -3.55
N PHE A 468 -25.23 -15.75 -2.48
CA PHE A 468 -26.69 -15.87 -2.39
C PHE A 468 -27.28 -14.50 -2.00
N THR A 469 -28.13 -13.96 -2.86
CA THR A 469 -28.83 -12.68 -2.67
C THR A 469 -30.33 -12.95 -2.71
N PRO A 470 -30.94 -13.36 -1.57
CA PRO A 470 -32.36 -13.73 -1.52
C PRO A 470 -33.28 -12.57 -1.92
N ASP A 471 -32.90 -11.36 -1.57
CA ASP A 471 -33.63 -10.14 -1.87
C ASP A 471 -32.69 -8.91 -1.86
N ALA A 472 -33.23 -7.70 -2.02
CA ALA A 472 -32.46 -6.46 -2.04
C ALA A 472 -31.83 -6.10 -0.69
N SER A 473 -32.29 -6.70 0.41
CA SER A 473 -31.85 -6.37 1.78
C SER A 473 -30.74 -7.28 2.30
N GLN A 474 -30.41 -8.37 1.60
CA GLN A 474 -29.49 -9.37 2.13
C GLN A 474 -28.57 -9.91 1.02
N THR A 475 -27.31 -10.12 1.36
CA THR A 475 -26.35 -10.83 0.52
C THR A 475 -25.45 -11.67 1.41
N TYR A 476 -25.28 -12.94 1.06
CA TYR A 476 -24.41 -13.89 1.73
C TYR A 476 -23.37 -14.41 0.75
N GLU A 477 -22.12 -14.45 1.16
CA GLU A 477 -21.05 -15.07 0.39
C GLU A 477 -20.32 -16.09 1.25
N ALA A 478 -19.89 -17.18 0.66
CA ALA A 478 -18.98 -18.13 1.26
C ALA A 478 -17.95 -18.56 0.22
N GLY A 479 -16.70 -18.66 0.63
CA GLY A 479 -15.63 -19.01 -0.29
C GLY A 479 -14.48 -19.76 0.37
N TYR A 480 -13.76 -20.49 -0.47
CA TYR A 480 -12.49 -21.13 -0.17
C TYR A 480 -11.47 -20.69 -1.19
N ALA A 481 -10.27 -20.35 -0.73
CA ALA A 481 -9.14 -20.06 -1.58
C ALA A 481 -7.90 -20.83 -1.10
N MET A 482 -7.22 -21.51 -2.02
CA MET A 482 -5.86 -21.98 -1.88
C MET A 482 -4.96 -21.04 -2.69
N LYS A 483 -4.06 -20.35 -2.03
CA LYS A 483 -3.18 -19.34 -2.61
C LYS A 483 -1.72 -19.62 -2.27
N THR A 484 -0.84 -19.32 -3.20
CA THR A 484 0.59 -19.57 -3.05
C THR A 484 1.41 -18.29 -3.22
N ARG A 485 2.55 -18.21 -2.55
CA ARG A 485 3.55 -17.16 -2.70
C ARG A 485 4.95 -17.75 -2.69
N SER A 486 5.72 -17.52 -3.75
CA SER A 486 7.14 -17.82 -3.76
C SER A 486 7.94 -16.80 -2.95
N PRO A 487 9.05 -17.19 -2.30
CA PRO A 487 9.93 -16.27 -1.59
C PRO A 487 10.37 -15.10 -2.48
N ASN A 488 10.69 -13.97 -1.86
CA ASN A 488 11.30 -12.85 -2.55
C ASN A 488 12.83 -13.05 -2.70
N VAL A 489 13.48 -12.11 -3.40
CA VAL A 489 14.92 -12.17 -3.70
C VAL A 489 15.76 -12.10 -2.42
N TYR A 490 15.37 -11.27 -1.45
CA TYR A 490 16.11 -11.12 -0.20
C TYR A 490 15.89 -12.29 0.77
N GLU A 491 14.67 -12.79 0.87
CA GLU A 491 14.37 -13.98 1.68
C GLU A 491 15.25 -15.19 1.30
N ARG A 492 15.57 -15.32 0.01
CA ARG A 492 16.44 -16.40 -0.47
C ARG A 492 17.91 -16.03 -0.50
N PHE A 493 18.29 -14.86 -1.00
CA PHE A 493 19.66 -14.59 -1.45
C PHE A 493 20.47 -13.63 -0.57
N ALA A 494 19.91 -13.00 0.49
CA ALA A 494 20.70 -12.28 1.47
C ALA A 494 21.67 -13.26 2.17
N TRP A 495 22.98 -13.07 2.01
CA TRP A 495 23.96 -14.13 2.30
C TRP A 495 24.86 -13.86 3.50
N ALA A 496 25.15 -12.60 3.80
CA ALA A 496 26.15 -12.24 4.80
C ALA A 496 25.63 -12.47 6.21
N ASN A 497 26.32 -13.32 6.99
CA ASN A 497 25.94 -13.72 8.34
C ASN A 497 27.05 -13.50 9.38
N SER A 498 28.25 -13.13 8.97
CA SER A 498 29.44 -13.09 9.81
C SER A 498 29.65 -11.75 10.54
N ASN A 499 28.90 -10.70 10.17
CA ASN A 499 29.08 -9.37 10.73
C ASN A 499 27.73 -8.70 11.01
N THR A 500 27.52 -8.24 12.26
CA THR A 500 26.29 -7.58 12.70
C THR A 500 25.99 -6.30 11.89
N MET A 501 27.01 -5.53 11.50
CA MET A 501 26.85 -4.32 10.71
C MET A 501 26.10 -4.59 9.39
N VAL A 502 26.54 -5.59 8.61
CA VAL A 502 25.91 -5.91 7.33
C VAL A 502 24.57 -6.61 7.50
N MET A 503 24.40 -7.43 8.53
CA MET A 503 23.10 -8.06 8.84
C MET A 503 22.05 -7.02 9.22
N ASN A 504 22.43 -5.98 9.96
CA ASN A 504 21.53 -4.90 10.37
C ASN A 504 20.94 -4.12 9.19
N MET A 505 21.64 -4.07 8.07
CA MET A 505 21.14 -3.39 6.88
C MET A 505 20.03 -4.18 6.19
N ASN A 506 19.99 -5.49 6.38
CA ASN A 506 18.87 -6.35 5.98
C ASN A 506 17.84 -6.44 7.14
N ASN A 507 17.27 -5.30 7.54
CA ASN A 507 16.17 -5.21 8.52
C ASN A 507 14.83 -5.38 7.78
N LEU A 508 14.58 -6.59 7.25
CA LEU A 508 13.53 -6.90 6.29
C LEU A 508 12.11 -6.51 6.77
N TYR A 509 11.90 -6.48 8.08
CA TYR A 509 10.57 -6.32 8.67
C TYR A 509 10.44 -5.08 9.56
N GLY A 510 11.44 -4.18 9.58
CA GLY A 510 11.42 -2.97 10.39
C GLY A 510 11.38 -3.20 11.90
N ASP A 511 11.76 -4.38 12.36
CA ASP A 511 11.82 -4.76 13.76
C ASP A 511 13.18 -4.46 14.44
N GLY A 512 14.13 -3.91 13.66
CA GLY A 512 15.47 -3.58 14.10
C GLY A 512 16.45 -4.77 14.14
N ASN A 513 15.98 -5.98 13.86
CA ASN A 513 16.78 -7.19 13.80
C ASN A 513 17.56 -7.28 12.48
N GLY A 514 18.61 -8.09 12.48
CA GLY A 514 19.38 -8.39 11.28
C GLY A 514 18.98 -9.74 10.68
N TYR A 515 18.90 -9.84 9.36
CA TYR A 515 18.46 -11.05 8.69
C TYR A 515 19.49 -11.57 7.70
N VAL A 516 19.52 -12.91 7.58
CA VAL A 516 20.21 -13.64 6.51
C VAL A 516 19.22 -14.58 5.84
N GLY A 517 19.18 -14.58 4.52
CA GLY A 517 18.26 -15.38 3.72
C GLY A 517 18.53 -16.89 3.79
N ASN A 518 17.65 -17.68 3.19
CA ASN A 518 17.76 -19.13 3.17
C ASN A 518 17.42 -19.69 1.78
N LEU A 519 18.42 -20.23 1.10
CA LEU A 519 18.29 -20.83 -0.26
C LEU A 519 17.33 -22.04 -0.32
N LYS A 520 16.97 -22.62 0.84
CA LYS A 520 16.11 -23.81 0.94
C LYS A 520 14.63 -23.47 1.09
N LEU A 521 14.26 -22.20 1.17
CA LEU A 521 12.87 -21.80 1.31
C LEU A 521 12.01 -22.34 0.17
N LYS A 522 10.84 -22.82 0.53
CA LYS A 522 9.76 -23.22 -0.38
C LYS A 522 8.71 -22.10 -0.49
N ALA A 523 7.83 -22.20 -1.47
CA ALA A 523 6.67 -21.35 -1.56
C ALA A 523 5.69 -21.58 -0.38
N GLU A 524 5.11 -20.50 0.14
CA GLU A 524 4.04 -20.55 1.12
C GLU A 524 2.74 -20.99 0.43
N THR A 525 1.88 -21.75 1.12
CA THR A 525 0.55 -22.13 0.65
C THR A 525 -0.49 -21.82 1.72
N ALA A 526 -1.39 -20.91 1.41
CA ALA A 526 -2.46 -20.50 2.33
C ALA A 526 -3.80 -21.11 1.91
N HIS A 527 -4.51 -21.67 2.89
CA HIS A 527 -5.85 -22.22 2.78
C HIS A 527 -6.80 -21.33 3.57
N THR A 528 -7.61 -20.51 2.90
CA THR A 528 -8.52 -19.55 3.52
C THR A 528 -9.96 -19.96 3.31
N LEU A 529 -10.72 -19.99 4.42
CA LEU A 529 -12.18 -20.02 4.43
C LEU A 529 -12.68 -18.67 4.91
N SER A 530 -13.66 -18.10 4.20
CA SER A 530 -14.31 -16.85 4.60
C SER A 530 -15.80 -16.91 4.27
N ALA A 531 -16.60 -16.27 5.14
CA ALA A 531 -18.01 -16.05 4.89
C ALA A 531 -18.35 -14.58 5.15
N THR A 532 -19.13 -13.98 4.27
CA THR A 532 -19.58 -12.58 4.43
C THR A 532 -21.08 -12.54 4.45
N ALA A 533 -21.63 -11.83 5.42
CA ALA A 533 -23.04 -11.49 5.45
C ALA A 533 -23.18 -9.96 5.39
N ASN A 534 -23.98 -9.50 4.43
CA ASN A 534 -24.31 -8.09 4.28
C ASN A 534 -25.82 -7.93 4.42
N TRP A 535 -26.22 -7.12 5.39
CA TRP A 535 -27.60 -6.73 5.63
C TRP A 535 -27.75 -5.23 5.43
N ARG A 536 -28.85 -4.82 4.83
CA ARG A 536 -29.14 -3.41 4.53
C ARG A 536 -30.65 -3.19 4.44
N ASP A 537 -31.10 -1.96 4.53
CA ASP A 537 -32.48 -1.66 4.19
C ASP A 537 -32.75 -1.89 2.70
N ALA A 538 -33.99 -2.24 2.33
CA ALA A 538 -34.35 -2.66 0.98
C ALA A 538 -34.08 -1.57 -0.08
N VAL A 539 -34.12 -0.30 0.28
CA VAL A 539 -33.79 0.83 -0.61
C VAL A 539 -32.33 1.28 -0.48
N GLN A 540 -31.53 0.62 0.35
CA GLN A 540 -30.08 0.85 0.55
C GLN A 540 -29.71 2.31 0.94
N GLN A 541 -30.56 2.94 1.70
CA GLN A 541 -30.39 4.35 2.08
C GLN A 541 -30.23 4.57 3.57
N ASP A 542 -30.88 3.75 4.42
CA ASP A 542 -30.97 4.04 5.85
C ASP A 542 -29.88 3.35 6.66
N TRP A 543 -29.59 2.08 6.39
CA TRP A 543 -28.55 1.36 7.12
C TRP A 543 -27.95 0.20 6.30
N GLN A 544 -26.74 -0.15 6.66
CA GLN A 544 -26.02 -1.32 6.16
C GLN A 544 -25.12 -1.86 7.27
N LEU A 545 -25.05 -3.19 7.37
CA LEU A 545 -24.12 -3.92 8.24
C LEU A 545 -23.48 -5.06 7.46
N THR A 546 -22.16 -5.17 7.52
CA THR A 546 -21.38 -6.24 6.92
C THR A 546 -20.55 -6.92 8.00
N ALA A 547 -20.53 -8.26 8.00
CA ALA A 547 -19.67 -9.05 8.89
C ALA A 547 -18.99 -10.14 8.09
N THR A 548 -17.66 -10.28 8.26
CA THR A 548 -16.81 -11.21 7.52
C THR A 548 -15.89 -11.97 8.47
N PRO A 549 -16.31 -13.10 9.06
CA PRO A 549 -15.41 -14.04 9.72
C PRO A 549 -14.56 -14.80 8.70
N TYR A 550 -13.30 -15.07 9.08
CA TYR A 550 -12.35 -15.81 8.26
C TYR A 550 -11.39 -16.64 9.10
N ILE A 551 -10.81 -17.67 8.46
CA ILE A 551 -9.72 -18.47 8.99
C ILE A 551 -8.78 -18.85 7.84
N THR A 552 -7.47 -18.72 8.10
CA THR A 552 -6.40 -19.06 7.15
C THR A 552 -5.38 -19.98 7.82
N TYR A 553 -5.11 -21.12 7.22
CA TYR A 553 -3.94 -21.96 7.53
C TYR A 553 -2.90 -21.76 6.44
N VAL A 554 -1.63 -21.62 6.86
CA VAL A 554 -0.53 -21.42 5.92
C VAL A 554 0.50 -22.50 6.15
N ASP A 555 0.64 -23.38 5.17
CA ASP A 555 1.72 -24.35 5.09
C ASP A 555 2.99 -23.67 4.52
N ASP A 556 4.15 -24.13 5.00
CA ASP A 556 5.45 -23.57 4.61
C ASP A 556 5.54 -22.03 4.83
N TYR A 557 4.86 -21.47 5.82
CA TYR A 557 4.89 -20.05 6.21
C TYR A 557 6.33 -19.60 6.50
N ILE A 558 6.82 -18.61 5.78
CA ILE A 558 8.18 -18.09 5.94
C ILE A 558 8.24 -17.20 7.18
N ASP A 559 8.87 -17.69 8.24
CA ASP A 559 9.02 -16.96 9.50
C ASP A 559 10.46 -16.94 10.00
N ALA A 560 10.72 -16.05 10.96
CA ALA A 560 12.03 -15.88 11.57
C ALA A 560 12.40 -17.06 12.47
N VAL A 561 13.65 -17.48 12.35
CA VAL A 561 14.24 -18.54 13.19
C VAL A 561 15.64 -18.15 13.63
N ALA A 562 16.12 -18.76 14.72
CA ALA A 562 17.51 -18.67 15.07
C ALA A 562 18.39 -19.25 13.94
N CYS A 563 19.48 -18.57 13.60
CA CYS A 563 20.35 -18.96 12.50
C CYS A 563 20.84 -20.42 12.58
N ALA A 564 21.05 -20.93 13.79
CA ALA A 564 21.47 -22.32 14.00
C ALA A 564 20.45 -23.35 13.49
N LYS A 565 19.15 -23.02 13.47
CA LYS A 565 18.10 -23.92 12.99
C LYS A 565 18.28 -24.24 11.49
N VAL A 566 18.82 -23.30 10.72
CA VAL A 566 19.11 -23.49 9.29
C VAL A 566 20.59 -23.78 9.01
N GLY A 567 21.35 -24.16 10.03
CA GLY A 567 22.77 -24.52 9.90
C GLY A 567 23.71 -23.33 9.68
N LYS A 568 23.30 -22.11 10.09
CA LYS A 568 24.11 -20.91 9.99
C LYS A 568 24.58 -20.43 11.36
N VAL A 569 25.76 -19.80 11.39
CA VAL A 569 26.26 -19.09 12.57
C VAL A 569 26.17 -17.60 12.26
N CYS A 570 25.31 -16.90 12.98
CA CYS A 570 25.18 -15.46 12.84
C CYS A 570 26.01 -14.73 13.92
N ALA A 571 26.44 -13.52 13.60
CA ALA A 571 27.15 -12.66 14.53
C ALA A 571 26.31 -12.41 15.80
N ALA A 572 26.95 -12.44 16.98
CA ALA A 572 26.28 -12.16 18.25
C ALA A 572 25.93 -10.68 18.39
N ARG A 573 24.88 -10.37 19.17
CA ARG A 573 24.45 -9.01 19.47
C ARG A 573 24.44 -8.72 20.96
N THR A 574 24.71 -7.46 21.33
CA THR A 574 24.76 -6.98 22.72
C THR A 574 23.79 -5.83 22.98
N ASP A 575 23.07 -5.35 21.96
CA ASP A 575 22.15 -4.20 22.01
C ASP A 575 20.69 -4.59 22.29
N GLY A 576 20.43 -5.86 22.56
CA GLY A 576 19.10 -6.39 22.85
C GLY A 576 18.33 -6.88 21.61
N PHE A 577 18.70 -6.46 20.40
CA PHE A 577 18.19 -7.04 19.14
C PHE A 577 18.77 -8.46 18.90
N VAL A 578 18.32 -9.12 17.85
CA VAL A 578 18.76 -10.46 17.45
C VAL A 578 19.16 -10.51 15.99
N ASN A 579 20.04 -11.45 15.62
CA ASN A 579 20.33 -11.80 14.24
C ASN A 579 19.64 -13.13 13.93
N LEU A 580 18.86 -13.17 12.87
CA LEU A 580 17.93 -14.23 12.52
C LEU A 580 18.15 -14.72 11.08
N SER A 581 17.60 -15.87 10.78
CA SER A 581 17.36 -16.37 9.43
C SER A 581 15.88 -16.64 9.25
N LEU A 582 15.52 -17.19 8.11
CA LEU A 582 14.16 -17.52 7.71
C LEU A 582 14.04 -19.04 7.47
N ASP A 583 12.89 -19.61 7.82
CA ASP A 583 12.57 -21.01 7.55
C ASP A 583 11.07 -21.19 7.31
N ASN A 584 10.69 -22.27 6.63
CA ASN A 584 9.31 -22.62 6.43
C ASN A 584 8.73 -23.26 7.70
N GLN A 585 7.57 -22.80 8.12
CA GLN A 585 6.85 -23.22 9.31
C GLN A 585 5.36 -23.28 8.98
N THR A 586 4.54 -23.66 9.95
CA THR A 586 3.09 -23.68 9.81
C THR A 586 2.47 -22.55 10.60
N ALA A 587 1.53 -21.82 10.01
CA ALA A 587 0.85 -20.72 10.68
C ALA A 587 -0.67 -20.84 10.58
N ARG A 588 -1.36 -20.24 11.55
CA ARG A 588 -2.82 -20.06 11.52
C ARG A 588 -3.18 -18.64 11.87
N LEU A 589 -4.04 -18.03 11.02
CA LEU A 589 -4.64 -16.73 11.28
C LEU A 589 -6.17 -16.88 11.29
N TYR A 590 -6.86 -16.12 12.12
CA TYR A 590 -8.31 -16.05 12.11
C TYR A 590 -8.78 -14.71 12.66
N GLY A 591 -9.97 -14.32 12.26
CA GLY A 591 -10.51 -13.04 12.69
C GLY A 591 -11.91 -12.77 12.20
N VAL A 592 -12.36 -11.57 12.45
CA VAL A 592 -13.64 -11.05 11.96
C VAL A 592 -13.51 -9.55 11.70
N ASP A 593 -14.04 -9.13 10.55
CA ASP A 593 -14.22 -7.73 10.20
C ASP A 593 -15.71 -7.41 10.22
N VAL A 594 -16.06 -6.34 10.91
CA VAL A 594 -17.44 -5.84 10.97
C VAL A 594 -17.43 -4.38 10.58
N SER A 595 -18.31 -4.00 9.68
CA SER A 595 -18.51 -2.59 9.29
C SER A 595 -19.97 -2.29 9.07
N GLY A 596 -20.35 -1.04 9.30
CA GLY A 596 -21.72 -0.61 9.08
C GLY A 596 -21.88 0.89 9.08
N GLN A 597 -23.01 1.30 8.53
CA GLN A 597 -23.46 2.68 8.54
C GLN A 597 -24.96 2.74 8.82
N MET A 598 -25.39 3.83 9.43
CA MET A 598 -26.80 4.09 9.72
C MET A 598 -27.10 5.58 9.61
N SER A 599 -28.13 5.93 8.86
CA SER A 599 -28.69 7.28 8.86
C SER A 599 -29.46 7.52 10.16
N LEU A 600 -29.00 8.45 10.97
CA LEU A 600 -29.66 8.81 12.22
C LEU A 600 -30.77 9.85 12.01
N PHE A 601 -30.58 10.70 11.00
CA PHE A 601 -31.51 11.76 10.67
C PHE A 601 -31.35 12.19 9.21
N ARG A 602 -32.47 12.48 8.53
CA ARG A 602 -32.49 13.07 7.18
C ARG A 602 -33.60 14.09 7.09
N GLY A 603 -33.29 15.27 6.57
CA GLY A 603 -34.26 16.29 6.15
C GLY A 603 -34.31 17.53 7.03
N GLY A 604 -35.15 18.48 6.62
CA GLY A 604 -35.32 19.77 7.26
C GLY A 604 -34.08 20.68 7.14
N GLY A 605 -34.09 21.78 7.87
CA GLY A 605 -32.99 22.76 7.90
C GLY A 605 -31.71 22.28 8.56
N PHE A 606 -31.69 21.03 9.08
CA PHE A 606 -30.52 20.42 9.75
C PHE A 606 -29.69 19.49 8.83
N GLY A 607 -30.15 19.22 7.59
CA GLY A 607 -29.46 18.35 6.66
C GLY A 607 -29.57 16.86 7.03
N SER A 608 -28.45 16.09 6.99
CA SER A 608 -28.40 14.68 7.34
C SER A 608 -27.30 14.40 8.37
N LEU A 609 -27.54 13.41 9.22
CA LEU A 609 -26.58 12.89 10.19
C LEU A 609 -26.50 11.37 10.03
N SER A 610 -25.30 10.83 9.87
CA SER A 610 -25.03 9.40 9.74
C SER A 610 -24.01 8.93 10.78
N ALA A 611 -24.21 7.73 11.31
CA ALA A 611 -23.24 7.01 12.12
C ALA A 611 -22.55 5.94 11.26
N ILE A 612 -21.24 5.82 11.39
CA ILE A 612 -20.40 4.90 10.62
C ILE A 612 -19.48 4.19 11.59
N GLY A 613 -19.30 2.87 11.44
CA GLY A 613 -18.46 2.10 12.32
C GLY A 613 -17.73 0.97 11.63
N ALA A 614 -16.54 0.65 12.14
CA ALA A 614 -15.78 -0.56 11.78
C ALA A 614 -15.11 -1.14 13.02
N LEU A 615 -15.06 -2.47 13.09
CA LEU A 615 -14.37 -3.23 14.12
C LEU A 615 -13.58 -4.35 13.43
N ASN A 616 -12.31 -4.48 13.78
CA ASN A 616 -11.44 -5.50 13.22
C ASN A 616 -10.76 -6.29 14.35
N TYR A 617 -10.80 -7.60 14.23
CA TYR A 617 -10.12 -8.54 15.13
C TYR A 617 -9.34 -9.55 14.33
N VAL A 618 -8.07 -9.74 14.65
CA VAL A 618 -7.20 -10.76 14.04
C VAL A 618 -6.30 -11.40 15.08
N ARG A 619 -6.07 -12.69 14.95
CA ARG A 619 -5.10 -13.48 15.72
C ARG A 619 -4.26 -14.30 14.77
N GLY A 620 -2.94 -14.36 15.04
CA GLY A 620 -1.99 -15.15 14.27
C GLY A 620 -1.09 -15.97 15.22
N LYS A 621 -0.90 -17.25 14.90
CA LYS A 621 -0.06 -18.19 15.65
C LYS A 621 0.84 -18.96 14.71
N ASN A 622 2.10 -19.07 15.07
CA ASN A 622 3.02 -20.05 14.53
C ASN A 622 2.74 -21.40 15.25
N LEU A 623 2.34 -22.41 14.50
CA LEU A 623 1.90 -23.68 15.07
C LEU A 623 3.08 -24.61 15.42
N ASP A 624 4.25 -24.43 14.80
CA ASP A 624 5.42 -25.24 15.07
C ASP A 624 6.13 -24.83 16.37
N THR A 625 6.10 -23.54 16.70
CA THR A 625 6.75 -22.97 17.88
C THR A 625 5.77 -22.61 19.00
N GLY A 626 4.50 -22.42 18.68
CA GLY A 626 3.48 -21.89 19.61
C GLY A 626 3.61 -20.39 19.86
N ASP A 627 4.53 -19.70 19.18
CA ASP A 627 4.72 -18.25 19.30
C ASP A 627 3.59 -17.45 18.58
N ASP A 628 3.39 -16.20 18.93
CA ASP A 628 2.51 -15.32 18.16
C ASP A 628 3.20 -14.90 16.86
N LEU A 629 2.44 -14.57 15.81
CA LEU A 629 3.00 -14.03 14.58
C LEU A 629 3.37 -12.55 14.75
N TYR A 630 4.37 -12.11 14.00
CA TYR A 630 4.83 -10.73 13.97
C TYR A 630 3.80 -9.81 13.30
N ASN A 631 3.70 -8.57 13.78
CA ASN A 631 2.92 -7.50 13.15
C ASN A 631 1.40 -7.75 13.11
N ILE A 632 0.85 -8.47 14.09
CA ILE A 632 -0.59 -8.65 14.25
C ILE A 632 -1.19 -7.41 14.94
N MET A 633 -2.16 -6.77 14.26
CA MET A 633 -2.88 -5.64 14.84
C MET A 633 -3.79 -6.10 15.98
N PRO A 634 -3.78 -5.48 17.16
CA PRO A 634 -4.74 -5.79 18.22
C PRO A 634 -6.17 -5.39 17.82
N LEU A 635 -7.16 -5.86 18.59
CA LEU A 635 -8.55 -5.46 18.42
C LEU A 635 -8.63 -3.94 18.28
N ASN A 636 -9.30 -3.49 17.22
CA ASN A 636 -9.46 -2.07 16.97
C ASN A 636 -10.81 -1.74 16.38
N ALA A 637 -11.28 -0.53 16.68
CA ALA A 637 -12.55 -0.03 16.20
C ALA A 637 -12.43 1.44 15.80
N LYS A 638 -13.24 1.83 14.83
CA LYS A 638 -13.44 3.21 14.40
C LYS A 638 -14.91 3.53 14.39
N PHE A 639 -15.26 4.70 14.89
CA PHE A 639 -16.62 5.23 14.88
C PHE A 639 -16.57 6.66 14.37
N ALA A 640 -17.52 7.04 13.54
CA ALA A 640 -17.67 8.39 13.06
C ALA A 640 -19.13 8.83 13.05
N LEU A 641 -19.35 10.10 13.35
CA LEU A 641 -20.59 10.82 13.10
C LEU A 641 -20.32 11.83 11.99
N GLU A 642 -21.06 11.71 10.89
CA GLU A 642 -20.95 12.57 9.74
C GLU A 642 -22.24 13.38 9.56
N HIS A 643 -22.11 14.69 9.54
CA HIS A 643 -23.19 15.65 9.31
C HIS A 643 -22.99 16.36 7.97
N ARG A 644 -24.04 16.38 7.15
CA ARG A 644 -24.03 17.05 5.84
C ARG A 644 -25.17 18.07 5.76
N LEU A 645 -24.82 19.32 5.39
CA LEU A 645 -25.78 20.40 5.20
C LEU A 645 -25.33 21.30 4.04
N GLY A 646 -26.05 21.26 2.92
CA GLY A 646 -25.67 22.00 1.71
C GLY A 646 -24.26 21.56 1.23
N GLY A 647 -23.35 22.52 1.10
CA GLY A 647 -21.94 22.25 0.78
C GLY A 647 -21.07 21.77 1.96
N TRP A 648 -21.59 21.81 3.19
CA TRP A 648 -20.84 21.38 4.40
C TRP A 648 -20.89 19.88 4.59
N THR A 649 -19.73 19.31 4.92
CA THR A 649 -19.58 17.98 5.50
C THR A 649 -18.72 18.09 6.76
N ASN A 650 -19.25 17.69 7.92
CA ASN A 650 -18.56 17.74 9.20
C ASN A 650 -18.49 16.33 9.78
N THR A 651 -17.33 15.93 10.26
CA THR A 651 -17.12 14.56 10.78
C THR A 651 -16.39 14.61 12.12
N ILE A 652 -16.90 13.87 13.10
CA ILE A 652 -16.19 13.54 14.34
C ILE A 652 -15.89 12.05 14.28
N GLN A 653 -14.61 11.69 14.33
CA GLN A 653 -14.13 10.31 14.26
C GLN A 653 -13.43 9.93 15.56
N THR A 654 -13.69 8.73 16.06
CA THR A 654 -12.99 8.12 17.18
C THR A 654 -12.31 6.84 16.71
N LYS A 655 -11.02 6.67 16.99
CA LYS A 655 -10.25 5.44 16.78
C LYS A 655 -9.88 4.85 18.14
N LEU A 656 -10.27 3.61 18.39
CA LEU A 656 -9.96 2.84 19.58
C LEU A 656 -9.07 1.66 19.21
N VAL A 657 -8.01 1.44 19.95
CA VAL A 657 -7.05 0.34 19.72
C VAL A 657 -6.72 -0.28 21.08
N ASP A 658 -6.87 -1.58 21.19
CA ASP A 658 -6.52 -2.33 22.40
C ASP A 658 -4.99 -2.44 22.56
N SER A 659 -4.54 -2.87 23.73
CA SER A 659 -3.14 -3.16 24.01
C SER A 659 -2.63 -4.33 23.18
N LYS A 660 -1.44 -4.19 22.59
CA LYS A 660 -0.74 -5.27 21.90
C LYS A 660 0.07 -6.08 22.91
N ASN A 661 -0.50 -7.19 23.37
CA ASN A 661 0.15 -8.11 24.29
C ASN A 661 0.64 -9.40 23.62
N ASN A 662 0.05 -9.74 22.48
CA ASN A 662 0.40 -10.89 21.65
C ASN A 662 1.51 -10.46 20.68
N VAL A 663 2.73 -10.80 21.02
CA VAL A 663 3.95 -10.37 20.33
C VAL A 663 4.84 -11.55 20.04
N GLN A 664 5.56 -11.52 18.94
CA GLN A 664 6.47 -12.59 18.54
C GLN A 664 7.76 -12.54 19.39
N ALA A 665 7.98 -13.58 20.19
CA ALA A 665 9.13 -13.67 21.07
C ALA A 665 10.45 -13.85 20.29
N MET A 666 10.44 -14.62 19.19
CA MET A 666 11.62 -14.85 18.35
C MET A 666 12.23 -13.54 17.83
N ARG A 667 11.39 -12.58 17.43
CA ARG A 667 11.82 -11.26 16.94
C ARG A 667 11.99 -10.22 18.05
N LYS A 668 11.69 -10.59 19.30
CA LYS A 668 11.63 -9.66 20.45
C LYS A 668 10.69 -8.49 20.19
N GLU A 669 9.54 -8.76 19.60
CA GLU A 669 8.55 -7.74 19.25
C GLU A 669 8.08 -6.97 20.49
N LEU A 670 7.96 -5.65 20.36
CA LEU A 670 7.60 -4.78 21.47
C LEU A 670 6.09 -4.73 21.70
N LYS A 671 5.69 -4.76 22.98
CA LYS A 671 4.29 -4.54 23.39
C LYS A 671 3.94 -3.06 23.34
N THR A 672 2.68 -2.73 23.05
CA THR A 672 2.17 -1.36 23.09
C THR A 672 0.92 -1.27 23.95
N ALA A 673 0.76 -0.13 24.64
CA ALA A 673 -0.47 0.16 25.38
C ALA A 673 -1.64 0.46 24.45
N GLY A 674 -2.86 0.17 24.88
CA GLY A 674 -4.08 0.59 24.18
C GLY A 674 -4.28 2.10 24.22
N TYR A 675 -5.01 2.63 23.23
CA TYR A 675 -5.27 4.05 23.12
C TYR A 675 -6.60 4.38 22.42
N GLY A 676 -7.08 5.60 22.65
CA GLY A 676 -8.19 6.20 21.93
C GLY A 676 -7.79 7.56 21.38
N LEU A 677 -8.15 7.84 20.13
CA LEU A 677 -7.94 9.11 19.44
C LEU A 677 -9.27 9.69 19.00
N VAL A 678 -9.38 11.00 19.01
CA VAL A 678 -10.52 11.75 18.45
C VAL A 678 -9.98 12.69 17.39
N ASN A 679 -10.62 12.65 16.21
CA ASN A 679 -10.33 13.51 15.07
C ASN A 679 -11.61 14.29 14.70
N ILE A 680 -11.45 15.52 14.22
CA ILE A 680 -12.54 16.37 13.76
C ILE A 680 -12.18 16.90 12.39
N TYR A 681 -13.12 16.80 11.46
CA TYR A 681 -12.95 17.28 10.09
C TYR A 681 -14.17 18.12 9.69
N SER A 682 -13.94 19.13 8.86
CA SER A 682 -14.98 19.96 8.27
C SER A 682 -14.56 20.34 6.85
N SER A 683 -15.45 20.19 5.89
CA SER A 683 -15.21 20.67 4.54
C SER A 683 -16.39 21.44 4.01
N TYR A 684 -16.10 22.38 3.12
CA TYR A 684 -17.11 23.09 2.38
C TYR A 684 -16.82 23.04 0.88
N GLU A 685 -17.77 22.56 0.11
CA GLU A 685 -17.70 22.40 -1.33
C GLU A 685 -18.48 23.53 -2.03
N TRP A 686 -17.78 24.36 -2.82
CA TRP A 686 -18.36 25.29 -3.81
C TRP A 686 -18.30 24.65 -5.19
N LYS A 687 -18.92 25.28 -6.16
CA LYS A 687 -18.90 24.80 -7.55
C LYS A 687 -17.49 24.65 -8.13
N TYR A 688 -16.58 25.56 -7.79
CA TYR A 688 -15.22 25.62 -8.35
C TYR A 688 -14.12 25.53 -7.31
N ALA A 689 -14.46 25.37 -6.06
CA ALA A 689 -13.48 25.30 -4.98
C ALA A 689 -13.97 24.40 -3.84
N ARG A 690 -13.04 23.83 -3.09
CA ARG A 690 -13.31 23.12 -1.85
C ARG A 690 -12.27 23.53 -0.81
N LEU A 691 -12.72 23.78 0.41
CA LEU A 691 -11.90 24.03 1.58
C LEU A 691 -12.04 22.85 2.55
N ASP A 692 -10.94 22.31 3.00
CA ASP A 692 -10.87 21.24 3.98
C ASP A 692 -10.14 21.72 5.24
N LEU A 693 -10.71 21.44 6.42
CA LEU A 693 -10.15 21.74 7.73
C LEU A 693 -10.16 20.45 8.55
N GLY A 694 -9.09 20.16 9.27
CA GLY A 694 -9.00 19.00 10.12
C GLY A 694 -8.20 19.24 11.39
N VAL A 695 -8.56 18.56 12.46
CA VAL A 695 -7.74 18.43 13.67
C VAL A 695 -7.64 16.96 14.00
N GLU A 696 -6.46 16.39 13.84
CA GLU A 696 -6.17 15.01 14.19
C GLU A 696 -5.56 14.93 15.58
N ASN A 697 -5.86 13.82 16.29
CA ASN A 697 -5.44 13.63 17.68
C ASN A 697 -5.73 14.87 18.54
N VAL A 698 -7.01 15.29 18.58
CA VAL A 698 -7.49 16.56 19.20
C VAL A 698 -6.94 16.76 20.60
N PHE A 699 -6.83 15.69 21.39
CA PHE A 699 -6.38 15.72 22.78
C PHE A 699 -4.86 15.59 22.94
N ASP A 700 -4.08 15.59 21.85
CA ASP A 700 -2.63 15.40 21.85
C ASP A 700 -2.20 14.15 22.63
N LYS A 701 -2.96 13.07 22.48
CA LYS A 701 -2.73 11.82 23.20
C LYS A 701 -1.43 11.19 22.71
N PHE A 702 -0.53 10.91 23.65
CA PHE A 702 0.63 10.05 23.37
C PHE A 702 0.17 8.60 23.16
N TYR A 703 0.66 7.96 22.11
CA TYR A 703 0.44 6.54 21.83
C TYR A 703 1.61 5.95 21.04
N ALA A 704 1.81 4.64 21.14
CA ALA A 704 2.73 3.90 20.29
C ALA A 704 1.95 3.20 19.18
N ASP A 705 2.53 3.16 17.97
CA ASP A 705 1.93 2.44 16.85
C ASP A 705 2.13 0.92 17.05
N PRO A 706 1.07 0.11 17.13
CA PRO A 706 1.19 -1.34 17.34
C PRO A 706 1.96 -2.09 16.24
N LEU A 707 1.97 -1.54 15.02
CA LEU A 707 2.69 -2.08 13.87
C LEU A 707 3.97 -1.28 13.55
N GLY A 708 4.38 -0.34 14.39
CA GLY A 708 5.51 0.55 14.14
C GLY A 708 6.89 -0.11 14.20
N GLY A 709 6.99 -1.32 14.76
CA GLY A 709 8.27 -1.98 14.97
C GLY A 709 9.10 -1.32 16.08
N ALA A 710 10.42 -1.32 15.92
CA ALA A 710 11.35 -0.72 16.87
C ALA A 710 11.82 0.66 16.37
N TYR A 711 11.87 1.64 17.28
CA TYR A 711 12.35 2.99 16.95
C TYR A 711 13.87 3.00 16.73
N LEU A 712 14.27 3.35 15.53
CA LEU A 712 15.65 3.50 15.08
C LEU A 712 15.91 4.88 14.45
N GLY A 713 15.04 5.84 14.69
CA GLY A 713 14.98 7.12 13.98
C GLY A 713 16.10 8.10 14.33
N GLN A 714 17.02 7.79 15.27
CA GLN A 714 18.12 8.68 15.62
C GLN A 714 19.29 7.97 16.27
N GLY A 715 20.46 8.67 16.28
CA GLY A 715 21.67 8.17 16.89
C GLY A 715 22.45 7.24 15.99
N ALA A 716 23.55 6.66 16.50
CA ALA A 716 24.42 5.77 15.73
C ALA A 716 23.74 4.41 15.50
N THR A 717 22.93 4.29 14.45
CA THR A 717 22.11 3.10 14.17
C THR A 717 22.88 1.96 13.51
N MET A 718 24.11 2.20 13.00
CA MET A 718 24.97 1.15 12.50
C MET A 718 25.57 0.32 13.66
N GLY A 719 25.60 -0.97 13.52
CA GLY A 719 26.11 -1.86 14.55
C GLY A 719 25.17 -1.98 15.76
N THR A 720 25.68 -1.75 16.97
CA THR A 720 24.97 -1.94 18.24
C THR A 720 24.78 -0.64 19.03
N GLY A 721 24.86 0.51 18.34
CA GLY A 721 24.79 1.84 18.98
C GLY A 721 23.39 2.24 19.46
N VAL A 722 22.33 1.60 18.98
CA VAL A 722 20.93 1.81 19.40
C VAL A 722 20.46 0.59 20.19
N LEU A 723 19.88 0.82 21.37
CA LEU A 723 19.37 -0.25 22.21
C LEU A 723 17.92 -0.61 21.83
N HIS A 724 17.62 -1.90 21.92
CA HIS A 724 16.25 -2.41 21.82
C HIS A 724 15.38 -1.91 22.98
N GLY A 725 14.08 -1.67 22.72
CA GLY A 725 13.09 -1.41 23.78
C GLY A 725 12.28 -0.12 23.59
N VAL A 726 12.56 0.69 22.56
CA VAL A 726 11.77 1.89 22.26
C VAL A 726 10.80 1.60 21.13
N THR A 727 9.49 1.77 21.39
CA THR A 727 8.44 1.65 20.37
C THR A 727 8.38 2.91 19.51
N VAL A 728 7.90 2.79 18.27
CA VAL A 728 7.63 3.93 17.40
C VAL A 728 6.36 4.66 17.89
N PRO A 729 6.45 5.94 18.28
CA PRO A 729 5.28 6.69 18.68
C PRO A 729 4.45 7.13 17.47
N GLY A 730 3.13 7.29 17.69
CA GLY A 730 2.26 7.90 16.71
C GLY A 730 2.33 9.43 16.73
N ILE A 731 1.76 10.03 15.69
CA ILE A 731 1.73 11.49 15.50
C ILE A 731 0.89 12.16 16.59
N GLY A 732 1.43 13.22 17.22
CA GLY A 732 0.72 14.11 18.13
C GLY A 732 -0.38 14.92 17.40
N ARG A 733 -0.97 15.91 18.09
CA ARG A 733 -2.01 16.73 17.47
C ARG A 733 -1.50 17.44 16.22
N SER A 734 -2.32 17.42 15.15
CA SER A 734 -2.08 18.16 13.91
C SER A 734 -3.32 18.94 13.49
N VAL A 735 -3.15 20.21 13.12
CA VAL A 735 -4.15 21.03 12.45
C VAL A 735 -3.85 21.01 10.96
N ASN A 736 -4.82 20.64 10.16
CA ASN A 736 -4.68 20.43 8.72
C ASN A 736 -5.60 21.37 7.96
N VAL A 737 -5.10 21.96 6.89
CA VAL A 737 -5.87 22.85 5.98
C VAL A 737 -5.58 22.47 4.55
N GLY A 738 -6.61 22.33 3.75
CA GLY A 738 -6.52 22.05 2.31
C GLY A 738 -7.41 22.96 1.49
N LEU A 739 -6.96 23.29 0.27
CA LEU A 739 -7.74 24.04 -0.71
C LEU A 739 -7.61 23.35 -2.07
N THR A 740 -8.74 23.03 -2.67
CA THR A 740 -8.81 22.46 -4.03
C THR A 740 -9.61 23.40 -4.92
N LEU A 741 -9.05 23.75 -6.06
CA LEU A 741 -9.70 24.50 -7.12
C LEU A 741 -10.03 23.56 -8.28
N LYS A 742 -11.21 23.70 -8.88
CA LYS A 742 -11.72 22.86 -9.97
C LYS A 742 -12.21 23.70 -11.13
N TYR A 743 -11.94 23.26 -12.36
CA TYR A 743 -12.41 23.88 -13.60
C TYR A 743 -13.01 22.82 -14.52
#